data_f05552428cb0434ed843112c64c95ca1
#
_entry.id   f05552428cb0434ed843112c64c95ca1
#
_cell.length_a   1.000
_cell.length_b   1.000
_cell.length_c   1.000
_cell.angle_alpha   90.00
_cell.angle_beta   90.00
_cell.angle_gamma   90.00
#
_symmetry.space_group_name_H-M   'P 1'
#
loop_
_entity.id
_entity.type
_entity.pdbx_description
1 polymer ?
#
loop_
_entity_poly.entity_id
_entity_poly.type
_entity_poly.pdbx_seq_one_letter_code
_entity_poly.pdbx_strand_id
1 'polypeptide(L)'
;MRIIRSISLATVSLCFAIVSNGQTNVVQTEKDFYSLRTIVIPEEIKLEVGGVAVMPDGRIAASTRRGEIWIIENAYGNGQPYFSKFASGLHEVLGLAYRDGAFYCTQRGELTKIEDKDGDGKADSFTPISIFQLSGNYHEYAYGPVFDKSGDMYVTLNVAWVGFGDGLGKWHGWLLKIKPNGTTEPIATGLRSPAGFNINSSGDVFYAENQGDWVGSGRVTHLEKGDFAGNAGGLNWTKEPESPLKLTKDDLKVVDNGQPMHEAAKTIKELKLPAVWFPHTLMGISTSDILEDEMAGAFGPFAGHYYVADQGHSKIMRMTLEKIKGKYQGACYPFFEGFASGLLRLRWGLDGSMFAGMTSRGWSSTGKADYALQRLVWSGETPFEMKDIHALPDGFEIEFTLPVDAAKLKNAMNYSANSFTYKYHHNYGSPIIQNQARKIRGIIPSADGKKVKLVMDSLIEGHIHEIKVQNLTSSNGKALLHDVAYYTMNNIPEGPATVLAEEQKVKMMDMKHDMKMMPETKAPVNTVSAKRKLTMPGDWGQPDVVIKLGTKPGLKFDVARFEVKVGAKVRLMFSNNDDMTHNVVVVAPGAADEVGNLALQLGLKGSEMSYVPNSPKVLFHTKLLAPDEIESIYFFAPTTPGEYPFICSYPGHASVVRGILKVVK
;
A
#
# COMPACT_ATOMS: atom_id res chain seq x y z
N MET A 1 -48.20 -83.92 -26.04
CA MET A 1 -46.96 -83.13 -25.97
C MET A 1 -47.34 -81.65 -25.70
N ARG A 2 -47.23 -81.23 -24.43
CA ARG A 2 -47.57 -79.88 -23.97
C ARG A 2 -46.29 -79.16 -23.56
N ILE A 3 -45.95 -78.04 -24.20
CA ILE A 3 -44.80 -77.23 -23.89
C ILE A 3 -45.27 -76.15 -22.90
N ILE A 4 -44.69 -76.17 -21.69
CA ILE A 4 -44.87 -75.18 -20.65
C ILE A 4 -43.86 -74.06 -20.88
N ARG A 5 -44.32 -72.83 -21.11
CA ARG A 5 -43.49 -71.62 -21.16
C ARG A 5 -43.45 -71.02 -19.76
N SER A 6 -42.29 -70.96 -19.16
CA SER A 6 -42.04 -70.22 -17.93
C SER A 6 -41.81 -68.74 -18.20
N ILE A 7 -42.61 -67.89 -17.57
CA ILE A 7 -42.46 -66.44 -17.59
C ILE A 7 -41.59 -66.05 -16.37
N SER A 8 -40.40 -65.51 -16.63
CA SER A 8 -39.56 -64.92 -15.57
C SER A 8 -39.94 -63.47 -15.42
N LEU A 9 -40.41 -63.08 -14.23
CA LEU A 9 -40.62 -61.71 -13.80
C LEU A 9 -39.25 -61.11 -13.44
N ALA A 10 -38.77 -60.11 -14.20
CA ALA A 10 -37.61 -59.31 -13.85
C ALA A 10 -38.08 -58.11 -13.03
N THR A 11 -37.68 -58.10 -11.76
CA THR A 11 -37.91 -56.96 -10.84
C THR A 11 -36.84 -55.89 -11.15
N VAL A 12 -37.18 -54.78 -11.71
CA VAL A 12 -36.30 -53.60 -11.89
C VAL A 12 -36.29 -52.80 -10.60
N SER A 13 -35.23 -52.91 -9.82
CA SER A 13 -34.94 -51.98 -8.71
C SER A 13 -34.44 -50.67 -9.22
N LEU A 14 -35.26 -49.64 -9.11
CA LEU A 14 -34.88 -48.24 -9.43
C LEU A 14 -34.07 -47.69 -8.22
N CYS A 15 -32.74 -47.69 -8.30
CA CYS A 15 -31.88 -46.98 -7.36
C CYS A 15 -31.97 -45.45 -7.69
N PHE A 16 -32.67 -44.69 -6.87
CA PHE A 16 -32.55 -43.25 -6.86
C PHE A 16 -31.19 -42.85 -6.26
N ALA A 17 -30.22 -42.53 -7.08
CA ALA A 17 -29.01 -41.83 -6.66
C ALA A 17 -29.38 -40.38 -6.29
N ILE A 18 -29.43 -40.09 -4.99
CA ILE A 18 -29.46 -38.73 -4.51
C ILE A 18 -28.08 -38.11 -4.82
N VAL A 19 -27.98 -37.40 -5.92
CA VAL A 19 -26.83 -36.55 -6.17
C VAL A 19 -26.94 -35.35 -5.22
N SER A 20 -26.28 -35.44 -4.07
CA SER A 20 -26.06 -34.27 -3.24
C SER A 20 -25.10 -33.36 -4.02
N ASN A 21 -25.63 -32.32 -4.65
CA ASN A 21 -24.83 -31.19 -5.11
C ASN A 21 -24.19 -30.54 -3.89
N GLY A 22 -23.06 -31.04 -3.47
CA GLY A 22 -22.13 -30.30 -2.65
C GLY A 22 -21.66 -29.11 -3.48
N GLN A 23 -22.36 -27.97 -3.38
CA GLN A 23 -21.79 -26.69 -3.82
C GLN A 23 -20.51 -26.50 -3.00
N THR A 24 -19.37 -26.82 -3.59
CA THR A 24 -18.10 -26.25 -3.16
C THR A 24 -18.28 -24.74 -3.32
N ASN A 25 -18.41 -24.02 -2.22
CA ASN A 25 -18.36 -22.55 -2.23
C ASN A 25 -16.98 -22.16 -2.78
N VAL A 26 -16.90 -21.94 -4.08
CA VAL A 26 -15.71 -21.36 -4.72
C VAL A 26 -15.61 -19.95 -4.15
N VAL A 27 -14.57 -19.70 -3.36
CA VAL A 27 -14.28 -18.36 -2.84
C VAL A 27 -13.91 -17.49 -4.04
N GLN A 28 -14.72 -16.48 -4.33
CA GLN A 28 -14.44 -15.50 -5.38
C GLN A 28 -13.22 -14.66 -5.00
N THR A 29 -12.42 -14.32 -5.99
CA THR A 29 -11.25 -13.46 -5.88
C THR A 29 -11.34 -12.32 -6.90
N GLU A 30 -10.46 -11.33 -6.81
CA GLU A 30 -10.40 -10.20 -7.75
C GLU A 30 -10.22 -10.69 -9.20
N LYS A 31 -9.55 -11.83 -9.40
CA LYS A 31 -9.27 -12.43 -10.72
C LYS A 31 -10.51 -12.95 -11.44
N ASP A 32 -11.60 -13.16 -10.72
CA ASP A 32 -12.89 -13.51 -11.32
C ASP A 32 -13.54 -12.29 -12.01
N PHE A 33 -13.18 -11.09 -11.59
CA PHE A 33 -13.73 -9.82 -12.08
C PHE A 33 -12.77 -9.03 -12.96
N TYR A 34 -11.47 -9.23 -12.79
CA TYR A 34 -10.42 -8.53 -13.54
C TYR A 34 -9.38 -9.51 -14.05
N SER A 35 -9.08 -9.45 -15.36
CA SER A 35 -8.06 -10.27 -16.00
C SER A 35 -6.74 -9.51 -16.08
N LEU A 36 -5.70 -10.03 -15.44
CA LEU A 36 -4.35 -9.48 -15.53
C LEU A 36 -3.59 -10.12 -16.69
N ARG A 37 -3.22 -9.33 -17.70
CA ARG A 37 -2.52 -9.76 -18.91
C ARG A 37 -1.10 -9.22 -18.92
N THR A 38 -0.13 -10.10 -19.10
CA THR A 38 1.29 -9.71 -19.19
C THR A 38 1.66 -9.45 -20.65
N ILE A 39 2.28 -8.30 -20.92
CA ILE A 39 2.88 -7.97 -22.20
C ILE A 39 4.25 -8.64 -22.24
N VAL A 40 4.45 -9.54 -23.19
CA VAL A 40 5.73 -10.28 -23.33
C VAL A 40 6.80 -9.31 -23.80
N ILE A 41 7.83 -9.14 -22.97
CA ILE A 41 8.97 -8.26 -23.26
C ILE A 41 10.09 -9.12 -23.83
N PRO A 42 10.72 -8.75 -24.97
CA PRO A 42 11.90 -9.44 -25.51
C PRO A 42 13.05 -9.50 -24.48
N GLU A 43 13.79 -10.62 -24.46
CA GLU A 43 14.84 -10.88 -23.44
C GLU A 43 15.95 -9.83 -23.43
N GLU A 44 16.26 -9.24 -24.58
CA GLU A 44 17.25 -8.19 -24.75
C GLU A 44 16.83 -6.84 -24.15
N ILE A 45 15.54 -6.63 -23.86
CA ILE A 45 15.00 -5.38 -23.34
C ILE A 45 14.87 -5.45 -21.81
N LYS A 46 15.57 -4.59 -21.12
CA LYS A 46 15.43 -4.43 -19.67
C LYS A 46 14.46 -3.28 -19.36
N LEU A 47 13.15 -3.60 -19.43
CA LEU A 47 12.07 -2.61 -19.31
C LEU A 47 11.79 -2.23 -17.84
N GLU A 48 12.82 -1.80 -17.11
CA GLU A 48 12.68 -1.25 -15.75
C GLU A 48 11.86 0.05 -15.83
N VAL A 49 10.52 -0.06 -15.78
CA VAL A 49 9.61 1.02 -16.13
C VAL A 49 9.76 2.21 -15.18
N GLY A 50 10.02 3.40 -15.73
CA GLY A 50 10.02 4.67 -15.00
C GLY A 50 8.80 5.53 -15.32
N GLY A 51 8.31 5.49 -16.56
CA GLY A 51 7.13 6.20 -17.04
C GLY A 51 6.36 5.40 -18.08
N VAL A 52 5.07 5.64 -18.19
CA VAL A 52 4.19 5.08 -19.24
C VAL A 52 3.36 6.21 -19.83
N ALA A 53 3.25 6.25 -21.15
CA ALA A 53 2.33 7.14 -21.86
C ALA A 53 1.52 6.34 -22.89
N VAL A 54 0.26 6.71 -23.08
CA VAL A 54 -0.62 6.15 -24.12
C VAL A 54 -0.71 7.17 -25.23
N MET A 55 -0.32 6.75 -26.43
CA MET A 55 -0.35 7.60 -27.62
C MET A 55 -1.76 7.67 -28.22
N PRO A 56 -2.11 8.72 -28.95
CA PRO A 56 -3.44 8.88 -29.55
C PRO A 56 -3.85 7.76 -30.53
N ASP A 57 -2.87 7.08 -31.14
CA ASP A 57 -3.06 5.94 -32.03
C ASP A 57 -3.17 4.58 -31.28
N GLY A 58 -3.10 4.61 -29.95
CA GLY A 58 -3.18 3.44 -29.09
C GLY A 58 -1.85 2.77 -28.78
N ARG A 59 -0.73 3.15 -29.40
CA ARG A 59 0.58 2.64 -29.01
C ARG A 59 0.91 3.05 -27.59
N ILE A 60 1.65 2.19 -26.90
CA ILE A 60 2.12 2.46 -25.54
C ILE A 60 3.59 2.86 -25.62
N ALA A 61 3.94 3.95 -24.98
CA ALA A 61 5.34 4.32 -24.76
C ALA A 61 5.73 4.05 -23.31
N ALA A 62 6.90 3.44 -23.10
CA ALA A 62 7.47 3.19 -21.78
C ALA A 62 8.89 3.76 -21.70
N SER A 63 9.13 4.62 -20.71
CA SER A 63 10.50 5.01 -20.36
C SER A 63 11.08 4.04 -19.35
N THR A 64 12.41 3.90 -19.39
CA THR A 64 13.12 3.00 -18.50
C THR A 64 14.06 3.74 -17.56
N ARG A 65 14.31 3.17 -16.40
CA ARG A 65 15.35 3.64 -15.48
C ARG A 65 16.77 3.53 -16.05
N ARG A 66 16.91 2.89 -17.23
CA ARG A 66 18.18 2.80 -17.99
C ARG A 66 18.36 3.93 -19.00
N GLY A 67 17.37 4.84 -19.08
CA GLY A 67 17.45 6.01 -19.96
C GLY A 67 17.05 5.72 -21.41
N GLU A 68 16.11 4.83 -21.61
CA GLU A 68 15.55 4.52 -22.91
C GLU A 68 14.05 4.82 -22.94
N ILE A 69 13.50 5.14 -24.12
CA ILE A 69 12.07 5.19 -24.38
C ILE A 69 11.76 4.17 -25.47
N TRP A 70 10.84 3.27 -25.17
CA TRP A 70 10.36 2.22 -26.08
C TRP A 70 8.92 2.47 -26.47
N ILE A 71 8.60 2.34 -27.76
CA ILE A 71 7.24 2.33 -28.29
C ILE A 71 6.81 0.89 -28.47
N ILE A 72 5.61 0.55 -28.02
CA ILE A 72 5.08 -0.81 -27.98
C ILE A 72 3.79 -0.85 -28.78
N GLU A 73 3.80 -1.60 -29.89
CA GLU A 73 2.64 -1.88 -30.71
C GLU A 73 1.96 -3.17 -30.26
N ASN A 74 0.68 -3.34 -30.60
CA ASN A 74 -0.13 -4.53 -30.26
C ASN A 74 -0.24 -4.82 -28.74
N ALA A 75 -0.07 -3.80 -27.89
CA ALA A 75 -0.12 -3.93 -26.43
C ALA A 75 -1.52 -4.35 -25.91
N TYR A 76 -2.57 -4.23 -26.72
CA TYR A 76 -3.95 -4.61 -26.37
C TYR A 76 -4.28 -6.07 -26.64
N GLY A 77 -3.34 -6.87 -27.13
CA GLY A 77 -3.52 -8.30 -27.40
C GLY A 77 -4.05 -8.62 -28.79
N ASN A 78 -3.95 -7.68 -29.74
CA ASN A 78 -4.38 -7.85 -31.13
C ASN A 78 -3.29 -8.50 -32.00
N GLY A 79 -2.20 -8.99 -31.41
CA GLY A 79 -1.04 -9.60 -32.09
C GLY A 79 0.12 -9.74 -31.09
N GLN A 80 1.27 -10.17 -31.62
CA GLN A 80 2.50 -10.18 -30.84
C GLN A 80 2.94 -8.73 -30.55
N PRO A 81 3.26 -8.38 -29.30
CA PRO A 81 3.81 -7.07 -29.00
C PRO A 81 5.10 -6.83 -29.78
N TYR A 82 5.21 -5.66 -30.39
CA TYR A 82 6.41 -5.24 -31.11
C TYR A 82 7.01 -4.01 -30.42
N PHE A 83 8.30 -4.06 -30.11
CA PHE A 83 9.03 -3.03 -29.40
C PHE A 83 10.00 -2.32 -30.34
N SER A 84 9.86 -1.01 -30.50
CA SER A 84 10.80 -0.15 -31.19
C SER A 84 11.41 0.87 -30.23
N LYS A 85 12.74 1.03 -30.29
CA LYS A 85 13.46 2.00 -29.46
C LYS A 85 13.33 3.38 -30.08
N PHE A 86 12.63 4.27 -29.38
CA PHE A 86 12.43 5.66 -29.79
C PHE A 86 13.59 6.57 -29.39
N ALA A 87 14.07 6.46 -28.15
CA ALA A 87 15.17 7.29 -27.62
C ALA A 87 16.07 6.49 -26.67
N SER A 88 17.31 6.95 -26.50
CA SER A 88 18.28 6.39 -25.57
C SER A 88 19.29 7.45 -25.09
N GLY A 89 20.09 7.12 -24.07
CA GLY A 89 21.10 8.03 -23.50
C GLY A 89 20.55 9.04 -22.50
N LEU A 90 19.30 8.86 -22.07
CA LEU A 90 18.67 9.69 -21.05
C LEU A 90 19.11 9.28 -19.63
N HIS A 91 19.00 10.21 -18.67
CA HIS A 91 19.45 9.98 -17.30
C HIS A 91 18.29 9.56 -16.38
N GLU A 92 18.04 8.24 -16.26
CA GLU A 92 17.10 7.62 -15.32
C GLU A 92 15.70 8.25 -15.35
N VAL A 93 14.96 8.00 -16.44
CA VAL A 93 13.67 8.61 -16.72
C VAL A 93 12.58 8.02 -15.85
N LEU A 94 12.04 8.81 -14.90
CA LEU A 94 11.00 8.39 -13.95
C LEU A 94 9.63 9.02 -14.20
N GLY A 95 9.42 9.53 -15.38
CA GLY A 95 8.12 9.98 -15.84
C GLY A 95 8.11 10.24 -17.33
N LEU A 96 6.94 10.02 -17.96
CA LEU A 96 6.76 10.14 -19.40
C LEU A 96 5.34 10.63 -19.69
N ALA A 97 5.23 11.64 -20.52
CA ALA A 97 3.97 12.11 -21.08
C ALA A 97 4.12 12.29 -22.60
N TYR A 98 3.03 12.11 -23.34
CA TYR A 98 2.96 12.39 -24.78
C TYR A 98 1.92 13.47 -25.02
N ARG A 99 2.30 14.55 -25.69
CA ARG A 99 1.41 15.66 -26.03
C ARG A 99 1.85 16.36 -27.29
N ASP A 100 0.89 16.69 -28.14
CA ASP A 100 1.09 17.50 -29.36
C ASP A 100 2.25 16.99 -30.25
N GLY A 101 2.35 15.65 -30.43
CA GLY A 101 3.37 15.02 -31.27
C GLY A 101 4.74 14.86 -30.63
N ALA A 102 4.93 15.23 -29.36
CA ALA A 102 6.20 15.12 -28.65
C ALA A 102 6.10 14.32 -27.35
N PHE A 103 7.19 13.70 -26.96
CA PHE A 103 7.36 13.17 -25.60
C PHE A 103 7.95 14.23 -24.68
N TYR A 104 7.51 14.20 -23.43
CA TYR A 104 8.06 14.99 -22.35
C TYR A 104 8.45 14.03 -21.23
N CYS A 105 9.68 14.10 -20.76
CA CYS A 105 10.15 13.23 -19.70
C CYS A 105 10.93 13.97 -18.62
N THR A 106 10.79 13.51 -17.39
CA THR A 106 11.68 13.92 -16.31
C THR A 106 12.86 12.96 -16.22
N GLN A 107 14.04 13.53 -16.41
CA GLN A 107 15.31 12.93 -16.05
C GLN A 107 15.71 13.42 -14.65
N ARG A 108 16.74 12.85 -14.04
CA ARG A 108 17.18 13.30 -12.70
C ARG A 108 17.49 14.79 -12.66
N GLY A 109 18.17 15.32 -13.70
CA GLY A 109 18.67 16.68 -13.75
C GLY A 109 17.85 17.64 -14.61
N GLU A 110 16.80 17.20 -15.29
CA GLU A 110 16.04 18.06 -16.18
C GLU A 110 14.66 17.53 -16.60
N LEU A 111 13.79 18.45 -17.03
CA LEU A 111 12.61 18.17 -17.82
C LEU A 111 12.94 18.39 -19.30
N THR A 112 12.80 17.34 -20.11
CA THR A 112 13.20 17.33 -21.52
C THR A 112 12.00 17.10 -22.44
N LYS A 113 11.86 17.90 -23.50
CA LYS A 113 10.99 17.64 -24.64
C LYS A 113 11.77 16.87 -25.71
N ILE A 114 11.17 15.79 -26.25
CA ILE A 114 11.79 14.90 -27.22
C ILE A 114 10.88 14.77 -28.43
N GLU A 115 11.44 14.98 -29.63
CA GLU A 115 10.70 15.02 -30.89
C GLU A 115 11.36 14.15 -31.94
N ASP A 116 10.53 13.48 -32.72
CA ASP A 116 10.83 12.87 -34.00
C ASP A 116 10.39 13.86 -35.07
N LYS A 117 11.35 14.48 -35.75
CA LYS A 117 11.07 15.58 -36.70
C LYS A 117 10.96 15.11 -38.13
N ASP A 118 11.60 13.99 -38.48
CA ASP A 118 11.58 13.44 -39.82
C ASP A 118 10.59 12.28 -39.99
N GLY A 119 9.99 11.80 -38.89
CA GLY A 119 8.94 10.78 -38.90
C GLY A 119 9.46 9.35 -39.06
N ASP A 120 10.73 9.09 -38.75
CA ASP A 120 11.33 7.76 -38.89
C ASP A 120 11.06 6.83 -37.68
N GLY A 121 10.38 7.34 -36.65
CA GLY A 121 10.05 6.63 -35.42
C GLY A 121 11.16 6.67 -34.37
N LYS A 122 12.15 7.53 -34.54
CA LYS A 122 13.24 7.78 -33.59
C LYS A 122 13.33 9.25 -33.22
N ALA A 123 13.92 9.51 -32.07
CA ALA A 123 14.10 10.87 -31.58
C ALA A 123 15.27 11.59 -32.27
N ASP A 124 14.99 12.76 -32.86
CA ASP A 124 15.97 13.64 -33.49
C ASP A 124 16.35 14.83 -32.61
N SER A 125 15.45 15.22 -31.73
CA SER A 125 15.58 16.46 -30.97
C SER A 125 15.31 16.26 -29.48
N PHE A 126 16.24 16.75 -28.67
CA PHE A 126 16.18 16.73 -27.23
C PHE A 126 16.34 18.16 -26.74
N THR A 127 15.24 18.75 -26.23
CA THR A 127 15.21 20.15 -25.79
C THR A 127 14.98 20.22 -24.29
N PRO A 128 15.97 20.62 -23.47
CA PRO A 128 15.77 20.91 -22.06
C PRO A 128 14.78 22.04 -21.87
N ILE A 129 13.75 21.83 -21.05
CA ILE A 129 12.76 22.88 -20.70
C ILE A 129 13.13 23.50 -19.36
N SER A 130 13.52 22.68 -18.37
CA SER A 130 13.91 23.14 -17.04
C SER A 130 15.00 22.25 -16.48
N ILE A 131 15.96 22.86 -15.79
CA ILE A 131 17.11 22.17 -15.19
C ILE A 131 16.89 22.04 -13.69
N PHE A 132 17.17 20.85 -13.14
CA PHE A 132 17.13 20.54 -11.71
C PHE A 132 18.55 20.40 -11.18
N GLN A 133 18.84 21.08 -10.07
CA GLN A 133 20.14 20.97 -9.42
C GLN A 133 20.26 19.60 -8.74
N LEU A 134 21.40 18.94 -8.94
CA LEU A 134 21.77 17.69 -8.27
C LEU A 134 22.91 17.94 -7.28
N SER A 135 22.87 17.28 -6.12
CA SER A 135 23.96 17.32 -5.13
C SER A 135 25.01 16.21 -5.35
N GLY A 136 24.74 15.28 -6.25
CA GLY A 136 25.52 14.05 -6.42
C GLY A 136 25.03 12.87 -5.58
N ASN A 137 23.98 13.05 -4.75
CA ASN A 137 23.33 11.93 -4.06
C ASN A 137 22.51 11.11 -5.07
N TYR A 138 22.69 9.78 -5.08
CA TYR A 138 22.00 8.91 -6.04
C TYR A 138 20.48 8.85 -5.86
N HIS A 139 19.95 9.26 -4.69
CA HIS A 139 18.55 9.20 -4.36
C HIS A 139 17.77 10.49 -4.74
N GLU A 140 18.39 11.44 -5.42
CA GLU A 140 17.71 12.63 -5.96
C GLU A 140 17.03 12.30 -7.29
N TYR A 141 15.72 12.06 -7.25
CA TYR A 141 14.90 11.74 -8.41
C TYR A 141 13.95 12.89 -8.76
N ALA A 142 13.48 12.90 -10.02
CA ALA A 142 12.43 13.78 -10.51
C ALA A 142 11.31 12.94 -11.13
N TYR A 143 10.05 13.29 -10.86
CA TYR A 143 8.88 12.57 -11.34
C TYR A 143 7.91 13.49 -12.07
N GLY A 144 7.21 12.96 -13.06
CA GLY A 144 6.33 13.71 -13.96
C GLY A 144 6.88 13.72 -15.41
N PRO A 145 6.50 14.68 -16.29
CA PRO A 145 5.54 15.72 -16.00
C PRO A 145 4.09 15.23 -16.02
N VAL A 146 3.24 15.94 -15.30
CA VAL A 146 1.79 15.90 -15.46
C VAL A 146 1.35 17.27 -15.99
N PHE A 147 0.56 17.30 -17.06
CA PHE A 147 0.07 18.52 -17.65
C PHE A 147 -1.25 18.98 -17.03
N ASP A 148 -1.37 20.26 -16.74
CA ASP A 148 -2.68 20.85 -16.48
C ASP A 148 -3.41 21.22 -17.79
N LYS A 149 -4.65 21.69 -17.66
CA LYS A 149 -5.49 22.08 -18.81
C LYS A 149 -4.92 23.28 -19.59
N SER A 150 -4.08 24.12 -18.96
CA SER A 150 -3.44 25.24 -19.61
C SER A 150 -2.18 24.87 -20.40
N GLY A 151 -1.66 23.65 -20.20
CA GLY A 151 -0.43 23.15 -20.80
C GLY A 151 0.81 23.40 -19.96
N ASP A 152 0.65 23.90 -18.74
CA ASP A 152 1.74 23.95 -17.78
C ASP A 152 2.05 22.53 -17.25
N MET A 153 3.31 22.29 -16.94
CA MET A 153 3.82 20.98 -16.51
C MET A 153 4.10 21.00 -15.01
N TYR A 154 3.67 19.97 -14.32
CA TYR A 154 4.02 19.78 -12.91
C TYR A 154 5.06 18.67 -12.78
N VAL A 155 6.02 18.88 -11.88
CA VAL A 155 7.12 17.95 -11.58
C VAL A 155 7.32 17.91 -10.07
N THR A 156 7.61 16.75 -9.52
CA THR A 156 8.01 16.60 -8.11
C THR A 156 9.47 16.17 -8.03
N LEU A 157 10.21 16.76 -7.09
CA LEU A 157 11.59 16.41 -6.79
C LEU A 157 11.67 15.82 -5.39
N ASN A 158 12.21 14.60 -5.22
CA ASN A 158 12.35 14.01 -3.91
C ASN A 158 13.61 14.50 -3.18
N VAL A 159 13.67 14.28 -1.87
CA VAL A 159 14.85 14.59 -1.07
C VAL A 159 15.95 13.55 -1.27
N ALA A 160 17.21 13.96 -1.05
CA ALA A 160 18.36 13.07 -0.99
C ALA A 160 18.29 12.17 0.25
N TRP A 161 18.71 10.93 0.13
CA TRP A 161 18.84 10.07 1.30
C TRP A 161 20.19 10.33 1.99
N VAL A 162 20.14 11.23 2.97
CA VAL A 162 21.27 11.57 3.86
C VAL A 162 20.70 11.61 5.28
N GLY A 163 21.11 10.68 6.12
CA GLY A 163 20.47 10.52 7.42
C GLY A 163 18.97 10.26 7.25
N PHE A 164 18.13 11.18 7.73
CA PHE A 164 16.67 11.13 7.60
C PHE A 164 16.13 11.83 6.33
N GLY A 165 16.95 12.00 5.31
CA GLY A 165 16.57 12.69 4.07
C GLY A 165 16.64 14.20 4.17
N ASP A 166 17.27 14.82 3.15
CA ASP A 166 17.41 16.27 3.06
C ASP A 166 17.29 16.78 1.61
N GLY A 167 16.78 18.00 1.43
CA GLY A 167 16.73 18.70 0.15
C GLY A 167 18.07 19.35 -0.16
N LEU A 168 19.06 18.60 -0.63
CA LEU A 168 20.42 19.10 -0.90
C LEU A 168 20.49 19.94 -2.19
N GLY A 169 19.85 19.45 -3.28
CA GLY A 169 19.72 20.22 -4.52
C GLY A 169 18.56 21.23 -4.44
N LYS A 170 18.66 22.37 -5.15
CA LYS A 170 17.61 23.42 -5.14
C LYS A 170 16.26 22.81 -5.55
N TRP A 171 15.23 23.13 -4.77
CA TRP A 171 13.85 22.65 -4.90
C TRP A 171 13.64 21.14 -4.68
N HIS A 172 14.63 20.36 -4.24
CA HIS A 172 14.36 19.00 -3.80
C HIS A 172 13.46 19.00 -2.54
N GLY A 173 12.45 18.12 -2.56
CA GLY A 173 11.36 18.09 -1.59
C GLY A 173 10.16 18.98 -1.95
N TRP A 174 10.06 19.40 -3.24
CA TRP A 174 9.05 20.36 -3.73
C TRP A 174 8.23 19.82 -4.90
N LEU A 175 7.00 20.33 -5.01
CA LEU A 175 6.18 20.34 -6.22
C LEU A 175 6.47 21.62 -6.98
N LEU A 176 6.82 21.48 -8.25
CA LEU A 176 7.13 22.59 -9.16
C LEU A 176 6.11 22.66 -10.28
N LYS A 177 5.69 23.87 -10.65
CA LYS A 177 4.94 24.16 -11.86
C LYS A 177 5.88 24.80 -12.88
N ILE A 178 5.95 24.25 -14.09
CA ILE A 178 6.87 24.65 -15.15
C ILE A 178 6.08 25.03 -16.38
N LYS A 179 6.22 26.27 -16.82
CA LYS A 179 5.57 26.75 -18.04
C LYS A 179 6.28 26.21 -19.28
N PRO A 180 5.63 26.21 -20.46
CA PRO A 180 6.27 25.77 -21.70
C PRO A 180 7.56 26.52 -22.07
N ASN A 181 7.71 27.75 -21.60
CA ASN A 181 8.93 28.55 -21.79
C ASN A 181 10.03 28.29 -20.76
N GLY A 182 9.88 27.29 -19.88
CA GLY A 182 10.85 26.91 -18.85
C GLY A 182 10.75 27.69 -17.53
N THR A 183 9.87 28.69 -17.42
CA THR A 183 9.67 29.41 -16.15
C THR A 183 9.15 28.44 -15.10
N THR A 184 9.91 28.31 -14.01
CA THR A 184 9.62 27.37 -12.89
C THR A 184 9.06 28.15 -11.70
N GLU A 185 7.95 27.68 -11.17
CA GLU A 185 7.28 28.20 -9.98
C GLU A 185 7.19 27.11 -8.91
N PRO A 186 7.78 27.30 -7.70
CA PRO A 186 7.60 26.39 -6.59
C PRO A 186 6.19 26.53 -6.00
N ILE A 187 5.50 25.41 -5.81
CA ILE A 187 4.09 25.40 -5.37
C ILE A 187 3.99 24.99 -3.89
N ALA A 188 4.49 23.83 -3.53
CA ALA A 188 4.36 23.24 -2.19
C ALA A 188 5.59 22.43 -1.83
N THR A 189 5.86 22.27 -0.55
CA THR A 189 7.01 21.50 -0.05
C THR A 189 6.63 20.47 1.01
N GLY A 190 7.64 19.79 1.54
CA GLY A 190 7.47 18.73 2.52
C GLY A 190 7.24 17.38 1.91
N LEU A 191 7.61 17.20 0.64
CA LEU A 191 7.56 15.96 -0.10
C LEU A 191 8.86 15.18 0.10
N ARG A 192 8.76 13.95 0.64
CA ARG A 192 9.94 13.12 0.87
C ARG A 192 10.29 12.29 -0.36
N SER A 193 9.36 11.46 -0.80
CA SER A 193 9.55 10.51 -1.91
C SER A 193 8.28 10.48 -2.80
N PRO A 194 7.94 11.60 -3.45
CA PRO A 194 6.69 11.77 -4.20
C PRO A 194 6.75 11.05 -5.55
N ALA A 195 6.83 9.71 -5.54
CA ALA A 195 6.99 8.90 -6.75
C ALA A 195 5.79 8.98 -7.70
N GLY A 196 4.59 9.26 -7.18
CA GLY A 196 3.39 9.46 -7.98
C GLY A 196 2.59 10.66 -7.53
N PHE A 197 2.12 11.40 -8.51
CA PHE A 197 1.18 12.50 -8.32
C PHE A 197 0.32 12.65 -9.58
N ASN A 198 -0.83 13.26 -9.43
CA ASN A 198 -1.72 13.52 -10.55
C ASN A 198 -2.51 14.81 -10.33
N ILE A 199 -3.03 15.36 -11.42
CA ILE A 199 -4.00 16.46 -11.43
C ILE A 199 -5.33 15.82 -11.80
N ASN A 200 -6.33 15.94 -10.94
CA ASN A 200 -7.64 15.35 -11.18
C ASN A 200 -8.45 16.14 -12.23
N SER A 201 -9.60 15.60 -12.61
CA SER A 201 -10.52 16.21 -13.58
C SER A 201 -10.98 17.62 -13.18
N SER A 202 -10.98 17.94 -11.88
CA SER A 202 -11.28 19.28 -11.34
C SER A 202 -10.09 20.24 -11.36
N GLY A 203 -8.87 19.77 -11.64
CA GLY A 203 -7.63 20.55 -11.62
C GLY A 203 -6.91 20.59 -10.27
N ASP A 204 -7.37 19.83 -9.29
CA ASP A 204 -6.72 19.70 -7.98
C ASP A 204 -5.53 18.71 -8.04
N VAL A 205 -4.42 19.07 -7.40
CA VAL A 205 -3.19 18.25 -7.40
C VAL A 205 -3.15 17.32 -6.19
N PHE A 206 -2.98 16.04 -6.43
CA PHE A 206 -2.77 15.04 -5.40
C PHE A 206 -1.43 14.35 -5.57
N TYR A 207 -0.71 14.09 -4.46
CA TYR A 207 0.48 13.27 -4.49
C TYR A 207 0.38 12.10 -3.51
N ALA A 208 1.00 10.99 -3.90
CA ALA A 208 1.14 9.79 -3.07
C ALA A 208 2.53 9.75 -2.43
N GLU A 209 2.60 9.27 -1.20
CA GLU A 209 3.84 9.11 -0.47
C GLU A 209 3.83 7.84 0.38
N ASN A 210 4.97 7.16 0.47
CA ASN A 210 5.18 6.01 1.35
C ASN A 210 5.59 6.45 2.76
N GLN A 211 5.53 5.52 3.72
CA GLN A 211 6.10 5.70 5.05
C GLN A 211 7.57 6.13 4.98
N GLY A 212 7.98 7.01 5.89
CA GLY A 212 9.35 7.52 5.98
C GLY A 212 9.57 8.46 7.16
N ASP A 213 10.70 9.11 7.18
CA ASP A 213 10.97 10.19 8.12
C ASP A 213 9.94 11.33 7.95
N TRP A 214 9.36 11.80 9.05
CA TRP A 214 8.22 12.73 9.10
C TRP A 214 6.93 12.20 8.48
N VAL A 215 6.92 10.99 7.95
CA VAL A 215 5.77 10.38 7.29
C VAL A 215 5.39 9.09 8.02
N GLY A 216 4.40 9.17 8.90
CA GLY A 216 4.00 8.07 9.78
C GLY A 216 3.46 6.84 9.05
N SER A 217 2.86 7.02 7.88
CA SER A 217 2.28 5.93 7.05
C SER A 217 2.16 6.37 5.59
N GLY A 218 1.83 5.44 4.69
CA GLY A 218 1.45 5.76 3.32
C GLY A 218 0.25 6.72 3.28
N ARG A 219 0.22 7.62 2.30
CA ARG A 219 -0.82 8.65 2.21
C ARG A 219 -0.99 9.21 0.81
N VAL A 220 -2.17 9.79 0.57
CA VAL A 220 -2.44 10.70 -0.55
C VAL A 220 -2.83 12.06 0.02
N THR A 221 -2.17 13.12 -0.44
CA THR A 221 -2.36 14.49 0.04
C THR A 221 -2.72 15.42 -1.12
N HIS A 222 -3.75 16.24 -0.93
CA HIS A 222 -4.07 17.37 -1.80
C HIS A 222 -3.12 18.52 -1.54
N LEU A 223 -2.54 19.10 -2.59
CA LEU A 223 -1.57 20.18 -2.50
C LEU A 223 -2.07 21.45 -3.17
N GLU A 224 -1.94 22.56 -2.46
CA GLU A 224 -2.18 23.91 -2.92
C GLU A 224 -0.91 24.77 -2.75
N LYS A 225 -0.88 25.93 -3.38
CA LYS A 225 0.26 26.85 -3.27
C LYS A 225 0.46 27.32 -1.82
N GLY A 226 1.66 27.08 -1.30
CA GLY A 226 2.04 27.42 0.08
C GLY A 226 1.86 26.29 1.09
N ASP A 227 1.41 25.10 0.66
CA ASP A 227 1.27 23.95 1.55
C ASP A 227 2.62 23.32 1.93
N PHE A 228 2.68 22.81 3.15
CA PHE A 228 3.76 21.98 3.67
C PHE A 228 3.24 20.58 3.98
N ALA A 229 3.70 19.58 3.23
CA ALA A 229 3.21 18.21 3.36
C ALA A 229 3.82 17.41 4.52
N GLY A 230 4.81 17.96 5.24
CA GLY A 230 5.26 17.43 6.52
C GLY A 230 6.73 17.00 6.60
N ASN A 231 7.43 16.65 5.50
CA ASN A 231 8.85 16.32 5.56
C ASN A 231 9.73 17.57 5.59
N ALA A 232 10.66 17.64 6.54
CA ALA A 232 11.50 18.82 6.78
C ALA A 232 12.55 19.10 5.68
N GLY A 233 12.89 18.10 4.84
CA GLY A 233 14.00 18.20 3.88
C GLY A 233 13.87 19.38 2.90
N GLY A 234 12.67 19.59 2.37
CA GLY A 234 12.41 20.68 1.42
C GLY A 234 12.46 22.09 2.02
N LEU A 235 12.41 22.22 3.35
CA LEU A 235 12.45 23.52 4.04
C LEU A 235 13.79 24.26 3.89
N ASN A 236 14.85 23.61 3.41
CA ASN A 236 16.11 24.28 3.06
C ASN A 236 15.91 25.41 2.05
N TRP A 237 14.88 25.34 1.21
CA TRP A 237 14.63 26.23 0.09
C TRP A 237 13.53 27.27 0.33
N THR A 238 12.89 27.26 1.51
CA THR A 238 11.85 28.25 1.86
C THR A 238 12.38 29.68 2.01
N LYS A 239 13.71 29.84 2.18
CA LYS A 239 14.40 31.13 2.21
C LYS A 239 14.48 31.81 0.84
N GLU A 240 14.36 31.05 -0.25
CA GLU A 240 14.42 31.60 -1.60
C GLU A 240 13.30 32.62 -1.83
N PRO A 241 13.58 33.68 -2.62
CA PRO A 241 12.57 34.73 -2.89
C PRO A 241 11.29 34.20 -3.51
N GLU A 242 11.39 33.20 -4.38
CA GLU A 242 10.29 32.59 -5.12
C GLU A 242 9.43 31.67 -4.24
N SER A 243 9.87 31.32 -3.03
CA SER A 243 9.13 30.42 -2.15
C SER A 243 7.81 31.02 -1.68
N PRO A 244 6.68 30.30 -1.85
CA PRO A 244 5.37 30.77 -1.40
C PRO A 244 5.18 30.68 0.12
N LEU A 245 6.09 30.00 0.86
CA LEU A 245 6.05 29.89 2.31
C LEU A 245 7.42 30.17 2.92
N LYS A 246 7.43 30.54 4.22
CA LYS A 246 8.66 30.92 4.94
C LYS A 246 8.94 30.04 6.17
N LEU A 247 8.26 28.89 6.28
CA LEU A 247 8.48 27.89 7.32
C LEU A 247 9.93 27.39 7.30
N THR A 248 10.52 27.17 8.46
CA THR A 248 11.89 26.67 8.63
C THR A 248 11.94 25.35 9.38
N LYS A 249 13.07 24.65 9.36
CA LYS A 249 13.26 23.44 10.16
C LYS A 249 13.17 23.72 11.68
N ASP A 250 13.58 24.91 12.10
CA ASP A 250 13.52 25.28 13.52
C ASP A 250 12.07 25.42 14.02
N ASP A 251 11.15 25.84 13.16
CA ASP A 251 9.73 25.93 13.51
C ASP A 251 9.11 24.54 13.79
N LEU A 252 9.68 23.48 13.24
CA LEU A 252 9.19 22.11 13.47
C LEU A 252 9.60 21.54 14.84
N LYS A 253 10.63 22.09 15.49
CA LYS A 253 11.12 21.57 16.78
C LYS A 253 10.06 21.54 17.87
N VAL A 254 9.11 22.47 17.84
CA VAL A 254 8.02 22.55 18.84
C VAL A 254 6.99 21.45 18.66
N VAL A 255 6.86 20.87 17.45
CA VAL A 255 5.90 19.81 17.12
C VAL A 255 6.55 18.43 16.95
N ASP A 256 7.88 18.36 16.95
CA ASP A 256 8.65 17.11 16.83
C ASP A 256 8.73 16.38 18.19
N ASN A 257 7.58 16.02 18.72
CA ASN A 257 7.45 15.39 20.04
C ASN A 257 6.63 14.08 20.00
N GLY A 258 6.29 13.61 18.79
CA GLY A 258 5.50 12.41 18.59
C GLY A 258 3.99 12.58 18.81
N GLN A 259 3.51 13.82 18.88
CA GLN A 259 2.06 14.09 18.86
C GLN A 259 1.44 13.68 17.50
N PRO A 260 0.13 13.46 17.42
CA PRO A 260 -0.55 13.22 16.15
C PRO A 260 -0.37 14.39 15.16
N MET A 261 -0.32 14.07 13.85
CA MET A 261 -0.11 15.10 12.82
C MET A 261 -1.18 16.19 12.84
N HIS A 262 -2.44 15.85 13.12
CA HIS A 262 -3.53 16.83 13.23
C HIS A 262 -3.37 17.80 14.41
N GLU A 263 -2.71 17.36 15.50
CA GLU A 263 -2.37 18.26 16.61
C GLU A 263 -1.22 19.20 16.21
N ALA A 264 -0.19 18.66 15.51
CA ALA A 264 0.91 19.47 14.98
C ALA A 264 0.40 20.56 14.01
N ALA A 265 -0.59 20.26 13.18
CA ALA A 265 -1.21 21.21 12.25
C ALA A 265 -1.97 22.36 12.92
N LYS A 266 -2.30 22.25 14.20
CA LYS A 266 -2.86 23.37 14.99
C LYS A 266 -1.81 24.44 15.28
N THR A 267 -0.54 24.05 15.35
CA THR A 267 0.61 24.94 15.59
C THR A 267 1.23 25.40 14.29
N ILE A 268 1.53 24.48 13.37
CA ILE A 268 2.11 24.77 12.04
C ILE A 268 0.95 24.86 11.03
N LYS A 269 0.57 26.09 10.68
CA LYS A 269 -0.63 26.33 9.85
C LYS A 269 -0.50 25.87 8.40
N GLU A 270 0.72 25.84 7.92
CA GLU A 270 1.07 25.37 6.57
C GLU A 270 1.04 23.83 6.47
N LEU A 271 1.06 23.11 7.61
CA LEU A 271 1.09 21.65 7.65
C LEU A 271 -0.22 21.07 7.12
N LYS A 272 -0.14 20.49 5.92
CA LYS A 272 -1.29 19.90 5.22
C LYS A 272 -1.54 18.47 5.70
N LEU A 273 -2.75 18.20 6.14
CA LEU A 273 -3.16 16.85 6.50
C LEU A 273 -3.40 16.01 5.23
N PRO A 274 -3.09 14.70 5.25
CA PRO A 274 -3.45 13.80 4.18
C PRO A 274 -4.96 13.80 3.92
N ALA A 275 -5.36 13.77 2.65
CA ALA A 275 -6.75 13.53 2.29
C ALA A 275 -7.15 12.09 2.66
N VAL A 276 -6.26 11.12 2.38
CA VAL A 276 -6.46 9.72 2.74
C VAL A 276 -5.14 9.11 3.22
N TRP A 277 -5.16 8.52 4.41
CA TRP A 277 -4.12 7.64 4.89
C TRP A 277 -4.28 6.25 4.32
N PHE A 278 -3.18 5.66 3.89
CA PHE A 278 -3.07 4.24 3.53
C PHE A 278 -2.30 3.54 4.64
N PRO A 279 -2.99 2.94 5.62
CA PRO A 279 -2.33 2.36 6.79
C PRO A 279 -1.24 1.38 6.40
N HIS A 280 -0.01 1.67 6.83
CA HIS A 280 1.18 0.90 6.48
C HIS A 280 0.99 -0.56 6.86
N THR A 281 1.25 -1.47 5.93
CA THR A 281 1.09 -2.92 6.03
C THR A 281 -0.36 -3.42 5.99
N LEU A 282 -1.32 -2.65 6.47
CA LEU A 282 -2.75 -3.02 6.44
C LEU A 282 -3.35 -2.75 5.06
N MET A 283 -2.95 -1.64 4.44
CA MET A 283 -3.43 -1.25 3.11
C MET A 283 -2.30 -1.26 2.08
N GLY A 284 -1.20 -0.59 2.31
CA GLY A 284 -0.04 -0.53 1.43
C GLY A 284 1.28 -0.48 2.19
N ILE A 285 2.40 -0.60 1.48
CA ILE A 285 3.76 -0.39 2.02
C ILE A 285 4.39 0.84 1.38
N SER A 286 4.26 0.97 0.04
CA SER A 286 4.93 2.00 -0.74
C SER A 286 4.00 2.53 -1.82
N THR A 287 3.10 3.44 -1.41
CA THR A 287 2.18 4.11 -2.35
C THR A 287 2.97 4.84 -3.43
N SER A 288 2.59 4.65 -4.68
CA SER A 288 3.29 5.20 -5.84
C SER A 288 2.35 6.04 -6.71
N ASP A 289 1.82 5.53 -7.82
CA ASP A 289 1.02 6.35 -8.74
C ASP A 289 -0.44 6.51 -8.31
N ILE A 290 -1.09 7.56 -8.82
CA ILE A 290 -2.52 7.85 -8.61
C ILE A 290 -3.18 8.00 -9.97
N LEU A 291 -4.32 7.34 -10.19
CA LEU A 291 -5.09 7.43 -11.43
C LEU A 291 -6.59 7.58 -11.12
N GLU A 292 -7.20 8.70 -11.56
CA GLU A 292 -8.65 8.92 -11.45
C GLU A 292 -9.40 8.02 -12.45
N ASP A 293 -10.55 7.46 -12.06
CA ASP A 293 -11.41 6.70 -12.95
C ASP A 293 -12.33 7.63 -13.74
N GLU A 294 -11.85 8.10 -14.88
CA GLU A 294 -12.60 8.89 -15.85
C GLU A 294 -13.24 8.02 -16.96
N MET A 295 -13.21 6.68 -16.79
CA MET A 295 -13.64 5.72 -17.81
C MET A 295 -15.16 5.55 -17.88
N ALA A 296 -15.95 6.30 -17.10
CA ALA A 296 -17.42 6.31 -17.13
C ALA A 296 -18.05 4.90 -17.04
N GLY A 297 -17.40 4.00 -16.27
CA GLY A 297 -17.86 2.62 -16.08
C GLY A 297 -17.28 1.59 -17.05
N ALA A 298 -16.41 1.96 -17.98
CA ALA A 298 -15.75 1.01 -18.87
C ALA A 298 -14.73 0.10 -18.15
N PHE A 299 -14.30 0.47 -16.93
CA PHE A 299 -13.41 -0.33 -16.09
C PHE A 299 -14.12 -0.95 -14.87
N GLY A 300 -15.43 -0.83 -14.76
CA GLY A 300 -16.21 -1.43 -13.67
C GLY A 300 -17.11 -0.43 -12.92
N PRO A 301 -17.57 -0.77 -11.73
CA PRO A 301 -18.59 0.01 -11.02
C PRO A 301 -18.06 1.22 -10.25
N PHE A 302 -16.77 1.59 -10.42
CA PHE A 302 -16.05 2.55 -9.56
C PHE A 302 -15.73 3.89 -10.25
N ALA A 303 -16.47 4.27 -11.29
CA ALA A 303 -16.28 5.54 -11.98
C ALA A 303 -16.24 6.74 -10.99
N GLY A 304 -15.27 7.63 -11.15
CA GLY A 304 -15.01 8.77 -10.27
C GLY A 304 -14.17 8.45 -9.03
N HIS A 305 -13.80 7.19 -8.83
CA HIS A 305 -12.84 6.82 -7.78
C HIS A 305 -11.39 6.99 -8.26
N TYR A 306 -10.46 6.75 -7.36
CA TYR A 306 -9.03 6.78 -7.68
C TYR A 306 -8.40 5.41 -7.44
N TYR A 307 -7.52 5.01 -8.34
CA TYR A 307 -6.65 3.85 -8.17
C TYR A 307 -5.27 4.32 -7.72
N VAL A 308 -4.77 3.71 -6.66
CA VAL A 308 -3.47 4.04 -6.06
C VAL A 308 -2.59 2.81 -6.11
N ALA A 309 -1.47 2.92 -6.82
CA ALA A 309 -0.51 1.83 -6.94
C ALA A 309 0.33 1.67 -5.67
N ASP A 310 0.75 0.45 -5.37
CA ASP A 310 1.69 0.14 -4.32
C ASP A 310 2.89 -0.64 -4.88
N GLN A 311 4.07 -0.03 -4.76
CA GLN A 311 5.31 -0.64 -5.23
C GLN A 311 5.71 -1.82 -4.34
N GLY A 312 5.57 -1.71 -3.02
CA GLY A 312 6.01 -2.73 -2.08
C GLY A 312 5.19 -4.01 -2.12
N HIS A 313 3.87 -3.92 -2.12
CA HIS A 313 2.96 -5.07 -2.15
C HIS A 313 2.57 -5.52 -3.58
N SER A 314 3.05 -4.86 -4.64
CA SER A 314 2.71 -5.21 -6.02
C SER A 314 1.19 -5.29 -6.23
N LYS A 315 0.47 -4.26 -5.81
CA LYS A 315 -0.99 -4.19 -5.86
C LYS A 315 -1.52 -2.81 -6.19
N ILE A 316 -2.80 -2.76 -6.52
CA ILE A 316 -3.57 -1.52 -6.65
C ILE A 316 -4.60 -1.47 -5.52
N MET A 317 -4.71 -0.30 -4.92
CA MET A 317 -5.74 0.03 -3.93
C MET A 317 -6.72 1.01 -4.57
N ARG A 318 -7.94 1.10 -4.05
CA ARG A 318 -8.95 2.06 -4.48
C ARG A 318 -9.15 3.13 -3.41
N MET A 319 -9.48 4.35 -3.84
CA MET A 319 -9.70 5.48 -2.95
C MET A 319 -10.93 6.28 -3.40
N THR A 320 -11.71 6.77 -2.44
CA THR A 320 -12.77 7.75 -2.65
C THR A 320 -12.46 9.03 -1.89
N LEU A 321 -12.97 10.15 -2.40
CA LEU A 321 -12.74 11.47 -1.84
C LEU A 321 -14.07 12.23 -1.69
N GLU A 322 -14.18 13.00 -0.60
CA GLU A 322 -15.23 13.99 -0.41
C GLU A 322 -14.66 15.29 0.20
N LYS A 323 -15.32 16.41 -0.03
CA LYS A 323 -14.93 17.69 0.57
C LYS A 323 -15.83 18.01 1.76
N ILE A 324 -15.27 18.02 2.97
CA ILE A 324 -15.96 18.44 4.19
C ILE A 324 -15.31 19.72 4.72
N LYS A 325 -16.11 20.76 4.93
CA LYS A 325 -15.61 22.10 5.32
C LYS A 325 -14.50 22.61 4.40
N GLY A 326 -14.63 22.32 3.09
CA GLY A 326 -13.68 22.76 2.06
C GLY A 326 -12.37 21.99 1.98
N LYS A 327 -12.17 20.93 2.82
CA LYS A 327 -10.97 20.08 2.82
C LYS A 327 -11.30 18.67 2.33
N TYR A 328 -10.39 18.07 1.59
CA TYR A 328 -10.52 16.69 1.15
C TYR A 328 -10.27 15.71 2.30
N GLN A 329 -11.09 14.68 2.34
CA GLN A 329 -10.96 13.48 3.15
C GLN A 329 -11.63 12.32 2.40
N GLY A 330 -11.52 11.09 2.90
CA GLY A 330 -12.16 9.96 2.24
C GLY A 330 -11.67 8.61 2.73
N ALA A 331 -11.99 7.57 1.98
CA ALA A 331 -11.69 6.20 2.32
C ALA A 331 -10.75 5.53 1.33
N CYS A 332 -9.95 4.56 1.80
CA CYS A 332 -9.24 3.62 0.94
C CYS A 332 -9.72 2.18 1.17
N TYR A 333 -9.62 1.40 0.09
CA TYR A 333 -10.11 0.02 0.01
C TYR A 333 -9.06 -0.86 -0.69
N PRO A 334 -8.95 -2.17 -0.39
CA PRO A 334 -8.28 -3.10 -1.27
C PRO A 334 -8.93 -3.10 -2.66
N PHE A 335 -8.20 -3.54 -3.68
CA PHE A 335 -8.77 -3.63 -5.02
C PHE A 335 -8.25 -4.83 -5.81
N PHE A 336 -6.92 -4.89 -6.13
CA PHE A 336 -6.37 -5.97 -6.92
C PHE A 336 -4.91 -6.25 -6.56
N GLU A 337 -4.59 -7.54 -6.34
CA GLU A 337 -3.26 -7.99 -5.95
C GLU A 337 -2.66 -9.01 -6.94
N GLY A 338 -1.33 -9.22 -6.84
CA GLY A 338 -0.63 -10.26 -7.58
C GLY A 338 0.01 -9.81 -8.89
N PHE A 339 0.40 -8.54 -8.99
CA PHE A 339 1.23 -8.04 -10.08
C PHE A 339 2.63 -8.64 -10.04
N ALA A 340 3.28 -8.72 -11.21
CA ALA A 340 4.54 -9.42 -11.36
C ALA A 340 5.73 -8.75 -10.65
N SER A 341 5.70 -7.42 -10.47
CA SER A 341 6.76 -6.62 -9.83
C SER A 341 6.15 -5.42 -9.10
N GLY A 342 6.98 -4.53 -8.57
CA GLY A 342 6.54 -3.31 -7.89
C GLY A 342 5.91 -2.31 -8.85
N LEU A 343 4.67 -1.90 -8.58
CA LEU A 343 3.95 -0.96 -9.43
C LEU A 343 4.50 0.45 -9.25
N LEU A 344 4.82 1.11 -10.37
CA LEU A 344 5.30 2.49 -10.35
C LEU A 344 4.40 3.42 -11.16
N ARG A 345 3.73 2.93 -12.25
CA ARG A 345 2.90 3.76 -13.13
C ARG A 345 1.61 3.08 -13.53
N LEU A 346 0.52 3.83 -13.52
CA LEU A 346 -0.81 3.43 -13.99
C LEU A 346 -1.26 4.36 -15.11
N ARG A 347 -1.79 3.84 -16.22
CA ARG A 347 -2.36 4.65 -17.31
C ARG A 347 -3.58 3.96 -17.91
N TRP A 348 -4.59 4.74 -18.25
CA TRP A 348 -5.73 4.25 -19.01
C TRP A 348 -5.35 3.92 -20.44
N GLY A 349 -5.70 2.74 -20.91
CA GLY A 349 -5.72 2.40 -22.32
C GLY A 349 -6.94 2.99 -23.02
N LEU A 350 -6.87 3.14 -24.36
CA LEU A 350 -7.98 3.69 -25.15
C LEU A 350 -9.25 2.82 -25.13
N ASP A 351 -9.13 1.56 -24.74
CA ASP A 351 -10.22 0.61 -24.59
C ASP A 351 -10.80 0.54 -23.17
N GLY A 352 -10.42 1.46 -22.30
CA GLY A 352 -10.84 1.49 -20.91
C GLY A 352 -10.12 0.48 -19.99
N SER A 353 -9.13 -0.28 -20.49
CA SER A 353 -8.28 -1.10 -19.63
C SER A 353 -7.17 -0.27 -18.99
N MET A 354 -6.54 -0.80 -17.92
CA MET A 354 -5.47 -0.12 -17.20
C MET A 354 -4.12 -0.77 -17.48
N PHE A 355 -3.15 0.01 -17.96
CA PHE A 355 -1.75 -0.40 -18.06
C PHE A 355 -1.02 -0.11 -16.76
N ALA A 356 -0.22 -1.08 -16.32
CA ALA A 356 0.59 -1.04 -15.11
C ALA A 356 2.07 -1.25 -15.46
N GLY A 357 2.87 -0.22 -15.28
CA GLY A 357 4.32 -0.25 -15.46
C GLY A 357 5.03 -0.50 -14.13
N MET A 358 6.02 -1.42 -14.14
CA MET A 358 6.60 -1.99 -12.95
C MET A 358 8.11 -2.05 -12.96
N THR A 359 8.69 -1.92 -11.76
CA THR A 359 10.13 -2.13 -11.52
C THR A 359 10.39 -2.50 -10.06
N SER A 360 11.36 -3.37 -9.82
CA SER A 360 11.92 -3.65 -8.49
C SER A 360 13.26 -2.96 -8.26
N ARG A 361 13.74 -2.16 -9.23
CA ARG A 361 15.04 -1.49 -9.13
C ARG A 361 15.06 -0.47 -8.00
N GLY A 362 15.99 -0.65 -7.09
CA GLY A 362 16.17 0.19 -5.91
C GLY A 362 15.34 -0.24 -4.69
N TRP A 363 14.24 -0.97 -4.86
CA TRP A 363 13.40 -1.45 -3.79
C TRP A 363 12.65 -2.73 -4.18
N SER A 364 12.76 -3.78 -3.35
CA SER A 364 12.08 -5.06 -3.60
C SER A 364 10.57 -4.94 -3.41
N SER A 365 9.85 -5.87 -4.04
CA SER A 365 8.40 -5.99 -3.95
C SER A 365 7.96 -7.43 -3.70
N THR A 366 6.68 -7.65 -3.42
CA THR A 366 6.12 -9.01 -3.30
C THR A 366 6.10 -9.73 -4.64
N GLY A 367 5.94 -9.02 -5.76
CA GLY A 367 6.15 -9.53 -7.11
C GLY A 367 7.61 -9.91 -7.32
N LYS A 368 7.86 -11.03 -8.03
CA LYS A 368 9.19 -11.65 -8.14
C LYS A 368 9.99 -11.24 -9.37
N ALA A 369 9.35 -10.59 -10.35
CA ALA A 369 10.03 -10.12 -11.54
C ALA A 369 10.80 -8.81 -11.26
N ASP A 370 11.92 -8.60 -11.94
CA ASP A 370 12.68 -7.35 -11.85
C ASP A 370 11.91 -6.17 -12.44
N TYR A 371 11.10 -6.41 -13.46
CA TYR A 371 10.24 -5.45 -14.13
C TYR A 371 9.13 -6.18 -14.87
N ALA A 372 8.05 -5.45 -15.18
CA ALA A 372 6.99 -5.93 -16.03
C ALA A 372 6.18 -4.76 -16.62
N LEU A 373 5.46 -5.03 -17.69
CA LEU A 373 4.34 -4.23 -18.17
C LEU A 373 3.13 -5.15 -18.26
N GLN A 374 2.10 -4.84 -17.50
CA GLN A 374 0.88 -5.64 -17.45
C GLN A 374 -0.34 -4.77 -17.73
N ARG A 375 -1.42 -5.41 -18.13
CA ARG A 375 -2.69 -4.76 -18.45
C ARG A 375 -3.81 -5.42 -17.67
N LEU A 376 -4.55 -4.63 -16.89
CA LEU A 376 -5.70 -5.06 -16.12
C LEU A 376 -6.98 -4.75 -16.91
N VAL A 377 -7.81 -5.75 -17.14
CA VAL A 377 -9.02 -5.67 -17.97
C VAL A 377 -10.21 -6.14 -17.16
N TRP A 378 -11.26 -5.32 -17.07
CA TRP A 378 -12.51 -5.71 -16.44
C TRP A 378 -13.24 -6.79 -17.24
N SER A 379 -13.82 -7.78 -16.57
CA SER A 379 -14.56 -8.89 -17.21
C SER A 379 -15.97 -8.51 -17.66
N GLY A 380 -16.48 -7.34 -17.27
CA GLY A 380 -17.87 -6.95 -17.44
C GLY A 380 -18.78 -7.38 -16.28
N GLU A 381 -18.27 -8.16 -15.33
CA GLU A 381 -19.03 -8.63 -14.16
C GLU A 381 -18.75 -7.76 -12.93
N THR A 382 -19.82 -7.30 -12.29
CA THR A 382 -19.73 -6.46 -11.08
C THR A 382 -19.42 -7.31 -9.85
N PRO A 383 -18.29 -7.08 -9.12
CA PRO A 383 -18.03 -7.70 -7.83
C PRO A 383 -19.00 -7.16 -6.77
N PHE A 384 -19.24 -7.93 -5.70
CA PHE A 384 -19.90 -7.41 -4.51
C PHE A 384 -18.88 -6.77 -3.59
N GLU A 385 -18.96 -5.44 -3.42
CA GLU A 385 -17.98 -4.61 -2.73
C GLU A 385 -18.62 -3.49 -1.91
N MET A 386 -17.92 -3.01 -0.90
CA MET A 386 -18.13 -1.64 -0.39
C MET A 386 -17.71 -0.67 -1.49
N LYS A 387 -18.70 -0.03 -2.13
CA LYS A 387 -18.45 0.90 -3.23
C LYS A 387 -17.91 2.20 -2.69
N ASP A 388 -18.61 2.80 -1.73
CA ASP A 388 -18.29 4.10 -1.17
C ASP A 388 -18.57 4.17 0.33
N ILE A 389 -17.86 5.05 1.04
CA ILE A 389 -18.11 5.39 2.44
C ILE A 389 -18.11 6.90 2.57
N HIS A 390 -19.22 7.45 3.04
CA HIS A 390 -19.37 8.88 3.32
C HIS A 390 -19.46 9.12 4.82
N ALA A 391 -18.79 10.18 5.28
CA ALA A 391 -18.94 10.64 6.66
C ALA A 391 -20.31 11.30 6.89
N LEU A 392 -20.87 11.06 8.04
CA LEU A 392 -22.07 11.71 8.56
C LEU A 392 -21.72 12.45 9.87
N PRO A 393 -22.55 13.36 10.37
CA PRO A 393 -22.31 14.06 11.65
C PRO A 393 -22.08 13.12 12.84
N ASP A 394 -22.63 11.91 12.79
CA ASP A 394 -22.58 10.93 13.87
C ASP A 394 -22.31 9.50 13.42
N GLY A 395 -21.67 9.31 12.25
CA GLY A 395 -21.37 7.97 11.74
C GLY A 395 -20.92 7.94 10.31
N PHE A 396 -21.25 6.84 9.61
CA PHE A 396 -20.89 6.60 8.22
C PHE A 396 -22.06 6.05 7.42
N GLU A 397 -22.17 6.45 6.16
CA GLU A 397 -23.01 5.75 5.17
C GLU A 397 -22.10 4.90 4.28
N ILE A 398 -22.37 3.60 4.22
CA ILE A 398 -21.67 2.66 3.34
C ILE A 398 -22.59 2.35 2.17
N GLU A 399 -22.11 2.54 0.94
CA GLU A 399 -22.76 2.11 -0.29
C GLU A 399 -22.11 0.82 -0.81
N PHE A 400 -22.93 -0.13 -1.27
CA PHE A 400 -22.50 -1.38 -1.87
C PHE A 400 -22.72 -1.37 -3.38
N THR A 401 -21.91 -2.10 -4.12
CA THR A 401 -22.05 -2.26 -5.58
C THR A 401 -23.31 -3.04 -5.96
N LEU A 402 -23.74 -3.97 -5.12
CA LEU A 402 -24.93 -4.81 -5.30
C LEU A 402 -25.84 -4.74 -4.07
N PRO A 403 -27.15 -4.92 -4.24
CA PRO A 403 -28.09 -4.91 -3.11
C PRO A 403 -27.87 -6.12 -2.18
N VAL A 404 -28.13 -5.91 -0.90
CA VAL A 404 -28.04 -6.89 0.19
C VAL A 404 -29.43 -7.07 0.82
N ASP A 405 -29.71 -8.27 1.32
CA ASP A 405 -30.91 -8.52 2.09
C ASP A 405 -30.98 -7.63 3.35
N ALA A 406 -32.12 -6.98 3.57
CA ALA A 406 -32.31 -6.02 4.65
C ALA A 406 -32.10 -6.63 6.05
N ALA A 407 -32.43 -7.92 6.25
CA ALA A 407 -32.21 -8.59 7.52
C ALA A 407 -30.72 -8.79 7.80
N LYS A 408 -29.93 -9.11 6.77
CA LYS A 408 -28.47 -9.21 6.89
C LYS A 408 -27.84 -7.85 7.15
N LEU A 409 -28.30 -6.78 6.49
CA LEU A 409 -27.82 -5.41 6.72
C LEU A 409 -28.11 -4.93 8.15
N LYS A 410 -29.21 -5.33 8.77
CA LYS A 410 -29.55 -4.95 10.16
C LYS A 410 -28.75 -5.69 11.23
N ASN A 411 -28.07 -6.79 10.88
CA ASN A 411 -27.35 -7.59 11.87
C ASN A 411 -26.08 -6.88 12.34
N ALA A 412 -26.07 -6.42 13.59
CA ALA A 412 -24.95 -5.69 14.19
C ALA A 412 -23.65 -6.51 14.25
N MET A 413 -23.72 -7.83 14.31
CA MET A 413 -22.54 -8.71 14.30
C MET A 413 -21.76 -8.67 13.00
N ASN A 414 -22.33 -8.11 11.94
CA ASN A 414 -21.66 -7.97 10.64
C ASN A 414 -20.75 -6.74 10.58
N TYR A 415 -20.75 -5.88 11.58
CA TYR A 415 -20.01 -4.62 11.55
C TYR A 415 -19.11 -4.46 12.77
N SER A 416 -17.92 -3.96 12.54
CA SER A 416 -17.03 -3.47 13.60
C SER A 416 -16.28 -2.23 13.15
N ALA A 417 -15.89 -1.39 14.10
CA ALA A 417 -15.13 -0.20 13.81
C ALA A 417 -14.08 0.08 14.89
N ASN A 418 -12.94 0.59 14.46
CA ASN A 418 -11.88 1.11 15.31
C ASN A 418 -11.49 2.51 14.84
N SER A 419 -10.82 3.27 15.68
CA SER A 419 -10.16 4.50 15.25
C SER A 419 -8.74 4.56 15.79
N PHE A 420 -7.81 5.12 15.00
CA PHE A 420 -6.40 5.26 15.35
C PHE A 420 -5.76 6.39 14.57
N THR A 421 -4.51 6.75 14.91
CA THR A 421 -3.74 7.76 14.20
C THR A 421 -2.25 7.43 14.24
N TYR A 422 -1.42 8.32 13.69
CA TYR A 422 0.03 8.19 13.63
C TYR A 422 0.72 9.37 14.27
N LYS A 423 1.92 9.14 14.80
CA LYS A 423 2.81 10.19 15.33
C LYS A 423 3.34 11.07 14.20
N TYR A 424 3.53 12.34 14.48
CA TYR A 424 4.32 13.26 13.68
C TYR A 424 5.64 13.54 14.37
N HIS A 425 6.76 13.15 13.79
CA HIS A 425 8.11 13.28 14.33
C HIS A 425 9.16 12.98 13.25
N HIS A 426 10.42 13.33 13.50
CA HIS A 426 11.52 13.15 12.55
C HIS A 426 11.88 11.68 12.27
N ASN A 427 11.57 10.76 13.18
CA ASN A 427 11.90 9.35 13.00
C ASN A 427 11.12 8.72 11.84
N TYR A 428 11.67 7.62 11.30
CA TYR A 428 11.09 6.89 10.19
C TYR A 428 9.81 6.16 10.60
N GLY A 429 8.70 6.48 9.93
CA GLY A 429 7.41 5.86 10.14
C GLY A 429 6.82 6.12 11.53
N SER A 430 5.69 5.50 11.81
CA SER A 430 5.05 5.56 13.12
C SER A 430 4.33 4.25 13.42
N PRO A 431 4.37 3.77 14.66
CA PRO A 431 3.39 2.78 15.09
C PRO A 431 1.99 3.40 15.09
N ILE A 432 0.99 2.56 15.00
CA ILE A 432 -0.39 2.93 15.27
C ILE A 432 -0.51 3.37 16.72
N ILE A 433 -1.07 4.54 16.94
CA ILE A 433 -1.32 5.09 18.28
C ILE A 433 -2.79 5.42 18.48
N GLN A 434 -3.24 5.54 19.73
CA GLN A 434 -4.62 5.89 20.10
C GLN A 434 -5.66 4.94 19.47
N ASN A 435 -5.30 3.65 19.31
CA ASN A 435 -6.19 2.65 18.76
C ASN A 435 -7.33 2.32 19.75
N GLN A 436 -8.56 2.57 19.34
CA GLN A 436 -9.75 2.36 20.16
C GLN A 436 -10.92 1.81 19.36
N ALA A 437 -11.56 0.78 19.90
CA ALA A 437 -12.82 0.28 19.34
C ALA A 437 -13.92 1.34 19.42
N ARG A 438 -14.71 1.48 18.34
CA ARG A 438 -15.86 2.37 18.25
C ARG A 438 -17.15 1.57 18.30
N LYS A 439 -18.09 2.02 19.13
CA LYS A 439 -19.38 1.33 19.27
C LYS A 439 -20.36 1.82 18.22
N ILE A 440 -21.04 0.89 17.58
CA ILE A 440 -22.16 1.18 16.68
C ILE A 440 -23.43 1.21 17.51
N ARG A 441 -24.12 2.36 17.56
CA ARG A 441 -25.34 2.57 18.32
C ARG A 441 -26.58 2.26 17.53
N GLY A 442 -26.50 2.38 16.20
CA GLY A 442 -27.64 2.18 15.33
C GLY A 442 -27.25 1.77 13.93
N ILE A 443 -28.14 1.05 13.26
CA ILE A 443 -27.97 0.56 11.89
C ILE A 443 -29.25 0.84 11.12
N ILE A 444 -29.13 1.57 10.01
CA ILE A 444 -30.27 2.00 9.19
C ILE A 444 -29.99 1.58 7.73
N PRO A 445 -30.53 0.44 7.28
CA PRO A 445 -30.48 0.06 5.87
C PRO A 445 -31.34 0.95 4.99
N SER A 446 -30.91 1.20 3.75
CA SER A 446 -31.77 1.79 2.71
C SER A 446 -32.82 0.79 2.23
N ALA A 447 -33.90 1.30 1.66
CA ALA A 447 -35.01 0.47 1.17
C ALA A 447 -34.60 -0.43 -0.01
N ASP A 448 -33.63 0.01 -0.83
CA ASP A 448 -33.09 -0.75 -1.98
C ASP A 448 -32.00 -1.76 -1.60
N GLY A 449 -31.61 -1.80 -0.32
CA GLY A 449 -30.56 -2.69 0.19
C GLY A 449 -29.14 -2.34 -0.27
N LYS A 450 -28.94 -1.21 -0.95
CA LYS A 450 -27.61 -0.82 -1.43
C LYS A 450 -26.81 0.03 -0.46
N LYS A 451 -27.45 0.58 0.57
CA LYS A 451 -26.81 1.45 1.54
C LYS A 451 -27.13 1.04 2.97
N VAL A 452 -26.21 1.35 3.85
CA VAL A 452 -26.43 1.23 5.30
C VAL A 452 -25.77 2.40 6.02
N LYS A 453 -26.52 3.05 6.92
CA LYS A 453 -25.94 4.02 7.85
C LYS A 453 -25.56 3.33 9.15
N LEU A 454 -24.33 3.51 9.57
CA LEU A 454 -23.79 3.09 10.85
C LEU A 454 -23.70 4.33 11.75
N VAL A 455 -24.57 4.41 12.76
CA VAL A 455 -24.55 5.49 13.76
C VAL A 455 -23.61 5.10 14.88
N MET A 456 -22.56 5.90 15.08
CA MET A 456 -21.47 5.63 16.01
C MET A 456 -21.71 6.25 17.38
N ASP A 457 -21.02 5.79 18.42
CA ASP A 457 -20.96 6.43 19.74
C ASP A 457 -20.18 7.74 19.70
N SER A 458 -19.11 7.77 18.91
CA SER A 458 -18.29 8.95 18.69
C SER A 458 -17.43 8.82 17.42
N LEU A 459 -17.21 9.94 16.76
CA LEU A 459 -16.22 10.13 15.71
C LEU A 459 -15.06 10.97 16.26
N ILE A 460 -13.86 10.79 15.73
CA ILE A 460 -12.69 11.56 16.16
C ILE A 460 -12.02 12.19 14.94
N GLU A 461 -11.95 13.52 14.93
CA GLU A 461 -11.19 14.27 13.91
C GLU A 461 -9.69 13.97 14.01
N GLY A 462 -9.00 13.95 12.88
CA GLY A 462 -7.59 13.61 12.78
C GLY A 462 -7.27 12.11 12.92
N HIS A 463 -8.30 11.25 12.98
CA HIS A 463 -8.13 9.81 13.07
C HIS A 463 -8.53 9.10 11.76
N ILE A 464 -7.98 7.91 11.61
CA ILE A 464 -8.39 6.93 10.62
C ILE A 464 -9.41 6.01 11.30
N HIS A 465 -10.56 5.81 10.66
CA HIS A 465 -11.59 4.89 11.12
C HIS A 465 -11.52 3.62 10.27
N GLU A 466 -11.08 2.50 10.86
CA GLU A 466 -11.21 1.17 10.26
C GLU A 466 -12.67 0.76 10.36
N ILE A 467 -13.25 0.40 9.22
CA ILE A 467 -14.62 -0.11 9.12
C ILE A 467 -14.54 -1.50 8.53
N LYS A 468 -15.02 -2.50 9.28
CA LYS A 468 -15.12 -3.89 8.83
C LYS A 468 -16.56 -4.29 8.64
N VAL A 469 -16.82 -4.96 7.52
CA VAL A 469 -18.13 -5.50 7.14
C VAL A 469 -17.95 -6.98 6.82
N GLN A 470 -18.50 -7.85 7.65
CA GLN A 470 -18.28 -9.30 7.55
C GLN A 470 -19.58 -10.06 7.33
N ASN A 471 -19.49 -11.29 6.83
CA ASN A 471 -20.65 -12.20 6.66
C ASN A 471 -21.80 -11.65 5.80
N LEU A 472 -21.56 -10.61 5.00
CA LEU A 472 -22.54 -10.13 4.04
C LEU A 472 -22.45 -10.90 2.71
N THR A 473 -23.62 -11.14 2.14
CA THR A 473 -23.77 -11.62 0.76
C THR A 473 -24.80 -10.74 0.06
N SER A 474 -24.55 -10.45 -1.20
CA SER A 474 -25.53 -9.75 -2.03
C SER A 474 -26.82 -10.58 -2.20
N SER A 475 -27.91 -9.96 -2.63
CA SER A 475 -29.19 -10.62 -2.87
C SER A 475 -29.13 -11.75 -3.90
N ASN A 476 -28.14 -11.72 -4.81
CA ASN A 476 -27.85 -12.79 -5.77
C ASN A 476 -26.79 -13.80 -5.30
N GLY A 477 -26.42 -13.77 -4.01
CA GLY A 477 -25.58 -14.78 -3.37
C GLY A 477 -24.07 -14.57 -3.48
N LYS A 478 -23.57 -13.45 -4.07
CA LYS A 478 -22.13 -13.14 -4.09
C LYS A 478 -21.65 -12.76 -2.70
N ALA A 479 -20.52 -13.32 -2.26
CA ALA A 479 -19.85 -12.91 -1.02
C ALA A 479 -19.19 -11.53 -1.21
N LEU A 480 -19.08 -10.75 -0.13
CA LEU A 480 -18.31 -9.51 -0.11
C LEU A 480 -16.85 -9.83 -0.38
N LEU A 481 -16.26 -9.22 -1.41
CA LEU A 481 -14.90 -9.53 -1.87
C LEU A 481 -13.85 -9.01 -0.88
N HIS A 482 -13.99 -7.77 -0.43
CA HIS A 482 -13.13 -7.17 0.58
C HIS A 482 -13.97 -6.66 1.76
N ASP A 483 -13.57 -7.03 2.96
CA ASP A 483 -14.34 -6.82 4.19
C ASP A 483 -13.90 -5.61 5.02
N VAL A 484 -12.87 -4.86 4.56
CA VAL A 484 -12.27 -3.75 5.31
C VAL A 484 -12.08 -2.50 4.45
N ALA A 485 -12.32 -1.34 5.06
CA ALA A 485 -11.98 -0.03 4.52
C ALA A 485 -11.44 0.87 5.65
N TYR A 486 -10.67 1.89 5.26
CA TYR A 486 -10.09 2.87 6.20
C TYR A 486 -10.50 4.28 5.77
N TYR A 487 -11.31 4.94 6.59
CA TYR A 487 -11.77 6.30 6.35
C TYR A 487 -10.93 7.30 7.14
N THR A 488 -10.30 8.26 6.47
CA THR A 488 -9.57 9.37 7.07
C THR A 488 -10.54 10.50 7.44
N MET A 489 -10.71 10.78 8.72
CA MET A 489 -11.63 11.79 9.24
C MET A 489 -10.86 13.06 9.63
N ASN A 490 -10.67 13.99 8.68
CA ASN A 490 -10.06 15.28 8.98
C ASN A 490 -11.05 16.26 9.63
N ASN A 491 -12.31 16.21 9.20
CA ASN A 491 -13.40 17.03 9.72
C ASN A 491 -14.67 16.19 9.84
N ILE A 492 -15.40 16.37 10.91
CA ILE A 492 -16.74 15.81 11.07
C ILE A 492 -17.73 16.71 10.32
N PRO A 493 -18.61 16.16 9.43
CA PRO A 493 -19.66 16.93 8.77
C PRO A 493 -20.58 17.61 9.77
N GLU A 494 -21.08 18.79 9.43
CA GLU A 494 -22.11 19.46 10.20
C GLU A 494 -23.50 18.89 9.90
N GLY A 495 -24.37 18.89 10.89
CA GLY A 495 -25.73 18.42 10.73
C GLY A 495 -26.31 17.89 12.05
N PRO A 496 -27.62 17.61 12.06
CA PRO A 496 -28.28 17.04 13.24
C PRO A 496 -27.85 15.58 13.45
N ALA A 497 -27.75 15.17 14.69
CA ALA A 497 -27.56 13.76 15.04
C ALA A 497 -28.77 12.92 14.56
N THR A 498 -28.50 11.71 14.13
CA THR A 498 -29.51 10.76 13.66
C THR A 498 -30.42 10.34 14.82
N VAL A 499 -31.71 10.54 14.64
CA VAL A 499 -32.75 10.03 15.56
C VAL A 499 -33.04 8.56 15.22
N LEU A 500 -32.70 7.66 16.13
CA LEU A 500 -32.89 6.23 15.96
C LEU A 500 -34.26 5.77 16.45
N ALA A 501 -35.03 5.09 15.62
CA ALA A 501 -36.17 4.29 16.05
C ALA A 501 -35.69 3.07 16.87
N GLU A 502 -36.57 2.49 17.71
CA GLU A 502 -36.15 1.38 18.59
C GLU A 502 -35.61 0.16 17.85
N GLU A 503 -36.16 -0.15 16.68
CA GLU A 503 -35.75 -1.26 15.82
C GLU A 503 -34.44 -1.01 15.07
N GLN A 504 -33.91 0.22 15.09
CA GLN A 504 -32.65 0.64 14.49
C GLN A 504 -31.51 0.65 15.51
N LYS A 505 -31.86 0.67 16.80
CA LYS A 505 -30.85 0.66 17.86
C LYS A 505 -30.19 -0.71 17.97
N VAL A 506 -28.87 -0.71 18.08
CA VAL A 506 -28.11 -1.90 18.44
C VAL A 506 -28.36 -2.18 19.91
N LYS A 507 -29.20 -3.19 20.20
CA LYS A 507 -29.40 -3.65 21.57
C LYS A 507 -28.08 -4.27 22.04
N MET A 508 -27.55 -3.80 23.16
CA MET A 508 -26.47 -4.50 23.84
C MET A 508 -27.07 -5.84 24.33
N MET A 509 -27.06 -6.85 23.46
CA MET A 509 -27.13 -8.23 23.94
C MET A 509 -25.95 -8.40 24.87
N ASP A 510 -26.22 -8.93 26.05
CA ASP A 510 -25.21 -9.24 27.06
C ASP A 510 -24.02 -9.98 26.41
N MET A 511 -23.00 -9.22 26.00
CA MET A 511 -21.69 -9.80 25.61
C MET A 511 -21.02 -10.52 26.78
N LYS A 512 -21.68 -10.57 27.92
CA LYS A 512 -21.25 -11.36 29.09
C LYS A 512 -21.46 -12.88 28.91
N HIS A 513 -22.26 -13.34 27.96
CA HIS A 513 -22.54 -14.78 27.85
C HIS A 513 -21.62 -15.49 26.85
N ASP A 514 -21.14 -14.82 25.79
CA ASP A 514 -20.24 -15.45 24.80
C ASP A 514 -18.75 -15.21 25.08
N MET A 515 -18.41 -14.26 25.95
CA MET A 515 -17.02 -14.11 26.43
C MET A 515 -16.57 -15.19 27.42
N LYS A 516 -17.45 -16.14 27.78
CA LYS A 516 -17.07 -17.26 28.66
C LYS A 516 -16.29 -18.38 27.96
N MET A 517 -16.12 -18.32 26.65
CA MET A 517 -15.34 -19.32 25.88
C MET A 517 -14.02 -18.80 25.30
N MET A 518 -13.68 -17.54 25.50
CA MET A 518 -12.28 -17.11 25.36
C MET A 518 -11.75 -16.80 26.76
N PRO A 519 -10.65 -17.42 27.22
CA PRO A 519 -10.08 -17.05 28.49
C PRO A 519 -9.76 -15.55 28.46
N GLU A 520 -10.21 -14.81 29.49
CA GLU A 520 -9.75 -13.45 29.74
C GLU A 520 -8.22 -13.44 29.66
N THR A 521 -7.68 -12.99 28.54
CA THR A 521 -6.30 -12.55 28.54
C THR A 521 -6.27 -11.27 29.36
N LYS A 522 -5.96 -11.42 30.65
CA LYS A 522 -5.45 -10.32 31.47
C LYS A 522 -4.50 -9.53 30.59
N ALA A 523 -4.57 -8.18 30.66
CA ALA A 523 -3.59 -7.28 30.04
C ALA A 523 -2.19 -7.92 30.18
N PRO A 524 -1.39 -7.99 29.11
CA PRO A 524 -0.15 -8.72 29.15
C PRO A 524 0.74 -8.14 30.22
N VAL A 525 0.75 -8.78 31.39
CA VAL A 525 1.93 -8.76 32.21
C VAL A 525 3.02 -9.25 31.28
N ASN A 526 4.11 -8.54 31.19
CA ASN A 526 5.31 -8.77 30.37
C ASN A 526 5.84 -10.21 30.52
N THR A 527 5.06 -11.21 30.11
CA THR A 527 5.48 -12.60 30.04
C THR A 527 6.28 -12.76 28.78
N VAL A 528 7.60 -12.64 28.93
CA VAL A 528 8.57 -13.03 27.91
C VAL A 528 8.18 -14.42 27.41
N SER A 529 7.87 -14.56 26.14
CA SER A 529 7.44 -15.86 25.57
C SER A 529 8.55 -16.89 25.79
N ALA A 530 8.20 -18.17 25.90
CA ALA A 530 9.20 -19.25 26.02
C ALA A 530 10.22 -19.26 24.87
N LYS A 531 9.88 -18.62 23.75
CA LYS A 531 10.70 -18.46 22.53
C LYS A 531 11.58 -17.19 22.54
N ARG A 532 11.48 -16.35 23.58
CA ARG A 532 12.24 -15.14 23.78
C ARG A 532 12.78 -15.06 25.21
N LYS A 533 13.85 -15.81 25.48
CA LYS A 533 14.51 -15.80 26.80
C LYS A 533 15.56 -14.69 26.84
N LEU A 534 15.37 -13.71 27.73
CA LEU A 534 16.25 -12.53 27.83
C LEU A 534 17.38 -12.74 28.85
N THR A 535 17.27 -13.73 29.70
CA THR A 535 18.30 -14.07 30.68
C THR A 535 18.91 -15.40 30.38
N MET A 536 20.22 -15.51 30.54
CA MET A 536 20.94 -16.76 30.39
C MET A 536 20.47 -17.74 31.48
N PRO A 537 20.13 -19.00 31.13
CA PRO A 537 19.80 -20.03 32.11
C PRO A 537 20.97 -20.22 33.08
N GLY A 538 20.65 -20.30 34.39
CA GLY A 538 21.66 -20.35 35.45
C GLY A 538 22.55 -21.62 35.42
N ASP A 539 22.08 -22.68 34.78
CA ASP A 539 22.77 -23.96 34.58
C ASP A 539 23.73 -23.97 33.37
N TRP A 540 23.79 -22.87 32.61
CA TRP A 540 24.62 -22.85 31.39
C TRP A 540 26.12 -22.67 31.64
N GLY A 541 26.51 -21.95 32.69
CA GLY A 541 27.89 -21.45 32.89
C GLY A 541 28.25 -20.40 31.83
N GLN A 542 28.50 -20.81 30.58
CA GLN A 542 28.75 -19.92 29.43
C GLN A 542 27.96 -20.42 28.21
N PRO A 543 27.61 -19.54 27.27
CA PRO A 543 27.12 -19.94 25.95
C PRO A 543 28.24 -20.67 25.17
N ASP A 544 27.88 -21.73 24.44
CA ASP A 544 28.80 -22.41 23.52
C ASP A 544 29.10 -21.54 22.30
N VAL A 545 28.12 -20.72 21.87
CA VAL A 545 28.22 -19.83 20.72
C VAL A 545 27.58 -18.46 21.03
N VAL A 546 28.27 -17.40 20.67
CA VAL A 546 27.74 -16.04 20.67
C VAL A 546 27.60 -15.55 19.21
N ILE A 547 26.38 -15.39 18.77
CA ILE A 547 26.06 -14.83 17.45
C ILE A 547 25.85 -13.31 17.62
N LYS A 548 26.64 -12.52 16.91
CA LYS A 548 26.41 -11.08 16.75
C LYS A 548 25.80 -10.86 15.39
N LEU A 549 24.59 -10.32 15.37
CA LEU A 549 23.82 -10.02 14.17
C LEU A 549 23.35 -8.59 14.24
N GLY A 550 23.56 -7.84 13.18
CA GLY A 550 23.08 -6.48 13.03
C GLY A 550 22.25 -6.30 11.75
N THR A 551 21.68 -5.12 11.63
CA THR A 551 21.13 -4.62 10.36
C THR A 551 22.12 -3.68 9.70
N LYS A 552 21.93 -3.47 8.39
CA LYS A 552 22.64 -2.46 7.61
C LYS A 552 21.69 -1.81 6.60
N PRO A 553 21.96 -0.57 6.16
CA PRO A 553 21.11 0.12 5.21
C PRO A 553 20.78 -0.72 3.98
N GLY A 554 19.56 -0.60 3.48
CA GLY A 554 19.04 -1.34 2.33
C GLY A 554 18.38 -2.66 2.70
N LEU A 555 17.72 -2.74 3.86
CA LEU A 555 16.91 -3.86 4.31
C LEU A 555 17.65 -5.20 4.29
N LYS A 556 18.75 -5.28 4.99
CA LYS A 556 19.59 -6.49 5.05
C LYS A 556 20.12 -6.70 6.45
N PHE A 557 20.23 -7.97 6.86
CA PHE A 557 21.13 -8.32 7.93
C PHE A 557 22.60 -8.14 7.49
N ASP A 558 23.47 -7.78 8.41
CA ASP A 558 24.92 -7.64 8.16
C ASP A 558 25.59 -8.99 7.89
N VAL A 559 25.03 -10.08 8.46
CA VAL A 559 25.47 -11.46 8.26
C VAL A 559 24.30 -12.31 7.74
N ALA A 560 24.51 -12.95 6.60
CA ALA A 560 23.48 -13.76 5.96
C ALA A 560 23.47 -15.24 6.43
N ARG A 561 24.53 -15.72 7.09
CA ARG A 561 24.63 -17.14 7.47
C ARG A 561 25.50 -17.33 8.71
N PHE A 562 24.97 -18.14 9.65
CA PHE A 562 25.71 -18.66 10.80
C PHE A 562 25.69 -20.18 10.79
N GLU A 563 26.68 -20.80 11.45
CA GLU A 563 26.72 -22.23 11.66
C GLU A 563 26.85 -22.53 13.15
N VAL A 564 26.03 -23.46 13.67
CA VAL A 564 26.06 -23.90 15.07
C VAL A 564 25.89 -25.42 15.14
N LYS A 565 26.38 -26.06 16.21
CA LYS A 565 26.16 -27.49 16.45
C LYS A 565 24.76 -27.73 17.01
N VAL A 566 24.23 -28.92 16.77
CA VAL A 566 22.97 -29.37 17.36
C VAL A 566 23.00 -29.23 18.88
N GLY A 567 21.94 -28.67 19.47
CA GLY A 567 21.80 -28.50 20.90
C GLY A 567 22.76 -27.49 21.57
N ALA A 568 23.58 -26.77 20.80
CA ALA A 568 24.50 -25.76 21.33
C ALA A 568 23.73 -24.68 22.11
N LYS A 569 24.32 -24.20 23.22
CA LYS A 569 23.84 -23.07 24.01
C LYS A 569 24.19 -21.77 23.26
N VAL A 570 23.18 -21.14 22.66
CA VAL A 570 23.36 -19.96 21.79
C VAL A 570 22.93 -18.67 22.52
N ARG A 571 23.79 -17.67 22.50
CA ARG A 571 23.43 -16.27 22.74
C ARG A 571 23.36 -15.55 21.41
N LEU A 572 22.20 -15.10 20.99
CA LEU A 572 22.03 -14.22 19.84
C LEU A 572 21.91 -12.78 20.34
N MET A 573 22.88 -11.94 19.96
CA MET A 573 22.86 -10.48 20.17
C MET A 573 22.41 -9.83 18.88
N PHE A 574 21.27 -9.19 18.88
CA PHE A 574 20.75 -8.45 17.74
C PHE A 574 20.85 -6.95 17.99
N SER A 575 21.47 -6.23 17.06
CA SER A 575 21.68 -4.77 17.05
C SER A 575 20.96 -4.18 15.86
N ASN A 576 19.99 -3.32 16.08
CA ASN A 576 19.36 -2.61 14.98
C ASN A 576 20.18 -1.36 14.63
N ASN A 577 21.01 -1.46 13.58
CA ASN A 577 21.85 -0.37 13.08
C ASN A 577 21.25 0.30 11.83
N ASP A 578 19.95 0.08 11.57
CA ASP A 578 19.17 0.67 10.48
C ASP A 578 18.27 1.77 11.04
N ASP A 579 17.83 2.69 10.23
CA ASP A 579 16.87 3.75 10.57
C ASP A 579 15.42 3.26 10.69
N MET A 580 15.14 2.03 10.26
CA MET A 580 13.85 1.36 10.41
C MET A 580 13.81 0.39 11.59
N THR A 581 12.60 0.00 12.01
CA THR A 581 12.43 -1.01 13.06
C THR A 581 12.64 -2.43 12.51
N HIS A 582 13.36 -3.26 13.26
CA HIS A 582 13.66 -4.63 12.89
C HIS A 582 13.52 -5.60 14.06
N ASN A 583 13.21 -6.86 13.76
CA ASN A 583 13.33 -7.98 14.68
C ASN A 583 14.07 -9.14 14.02
N VAL A 584 14.40 -10.14 14.80
CA VAL A 584 14.90 -11.42 14.30
C VAL A 584 13.94 -12.51 14.73
N VAL A 585 13.44 -13.29 13.77
CA VAL A 585 12.56 -14.43 14.00
C VAL A 585 13.17 -15.65 13.33
N VAL A 586 13.67 -16.58 14.13
CA VAL A 586 14.19 -17.88 13.65
C VAL A 586 13.00 -18.83 13.48
N VAL A 587 12.89 -19.43 12.29
CA VAL A 587 11.75 -20.25 11.92
C VAL A 587 12.16 -21.67 11.52
N ALA A 588 11.19 -22.57 11.52
CA ALA A 588 11.39 -23.93 11.03
C ALA A 588 11.82 -23.96 9.56
N PRO A 589 12.54 -25.01 9.10
CA PRO A 589 12.93 -25.13 7.70
C PRO A 589 11.76 -24.95 6.74
N GLY A 590 11.95 -24.11 5.71
CA GLY A 590 10.92 -23.80 4.71
C GLY A 590 9.77 -22.88 5.14
N ALA A 591 9.73 -22.42 6.41
CA ALA A 591 8.59 -21.68 6.94
C ALA A 591 8.70 -20.15 6.84
N ALA A 592 9.74 -19.60 6.21
CA ALA A 592 10.00 -18.17 6.18
C ALA A 592 8.85 -17.35 5.56
N ASP A 593 8.36 -17.76 4.40
CA ASP A 593 7.27 -17.06 3.71
C ASP A 593 5.94 -17.21 4.47
N GLU A 594 5.65 -18.38 5.00
CA GLU A 594 4.44 -18.61 5.80
C GLU A 594 4.41 -17.73 7.06
N VAL A 595 5.50 -17.70 7.82
CA VAL A 595 5.59 -16.87 9.04
C VAL A 595 5.55 -15.39 8.70
N GLY A 596 6.19 -14.96 7.60
CA GLY A 596 6.09 -13.60 7.09
C GLY A 596 4.65 -13.18 6.73
N ASN A 597 3.90 -14.05 6.06
CA ASN A 597 2.50 -13.82 5.73
C ASN A 597 1.59 -13.80 6.98
N LEU A 598 1.82 -14.69 7.94
CA LEU A 598 1.10 -14.67 9.22
C LEU A 598 1.38 -13.38 10.00
N ALA A 599 2.59 -12.84 9.93
CA ALA A 599 2.93 -11.56 10.55
C ALA A 599 2.16 -10.39 9.93
N LEU A 600 1.98 -10.39 8.60
CA LEU A 600 1.13 -9.42 7.90
C LEU A 600 -0.34 -9.49 8.37
N GLN A 601 -0.86 -10.70 8.60
CA GLN A 601 -2.24 -10.93 9.02
C GLN A 601 -2.54 -10.49 10.47
N LEU A 602 -1.52 -10.14 11.27
CA LEU A 602 -1.74 -9.64 12.65
C LEU A 602 -2.49 -8.30 12.66
N GLY A 603 -2.50 -7.56 11.57
CA GLY A 603 -3.25 -6.33 11.44
C GLY A 603 -2.92 -5.32 12.54
N LEU A 604 -3.93 -4.70 13.14
CA LEU A 604 -3.77 -3.70 14.21
C LEU A 604 -3.06 -4.25 15.47
N LYS A 605 -3.05 -5.57 15.69
CA LYS A 605 -2.34 -6.21 16.81
C LYS A 605 -0.85 -6.41 16.55
N GLY A 606 -0.39 -6.21 15.32
CA GLY A 606 0.98 -6.53 14.92
C GLY A 606 2.04 -5.84 15.77
N SER A 607 1.91 -4.54 15.99
CA SER A 607 2.87 -3.77 16.78
C SER A 607 2.95 -4.25 18.24
N GLU A 608 1.82 -4.55 18.86
CA GLU A 608 1.75 -5.09 20.24
C GLU A 608 2.44 -6.45 20.35
N MET A 609 2.36 -7.25 19.29
CA MET A 609 2.98 -8.57 19.20
C MET A 609 4.41 -8.54 18.62
N SER A 610 5.01 -7.36 18.43
CA SER A 610 6.30 -7.21 17.75
C SER A 610 6.32 -7.87 16.35
N TYR A 611 5.17 -7.98 15.68
CA TYR A 611 4.93 -8.71 14.44
C TYR A 611 5.40 -10.17 14.43
N VAL A 612 5.41 -10.81 15.60
CA VAL A 612 5.73 -12.22 15.75
C VAL A 612 4.43 -13.03 15.89
N PRO A 613 4.02 -13.80 14.86
CA PRO A 613 2.78 -14.55 14.92
C PRO A 613 2.87 -15.72 15.89
N ASN A 614 1.75 -16.06 16.54
CA ASN A 614 1.67 -17.24 17.37
C ASN A 614 1.58 -18.50 16.50
N SER A 615 2.74 -18.99 16.04
CA SER A 615 2.87 -20.16 15.18
C SER A 615 3.88 -21.15 15.77
N PRO A 616 3.63 -22.47 15.70
CA PRO A 616 4.62 -23.48 16.10
C PRO A 616 5.88 -23.43 15.22
N LYS A 617 5.81 -22.82 14.04
CA LYS A 617 6.94 -22.65 13.11
C LYS A 617 7.89 -21.51 13.50
N VAL A 618 7.50 -20.60 14.39
CA VAL A 618 8.40 -19.66 15.06
C VAL A 618 9.14 -20.42 16.17
N LEU A 619 10.46 -20.43 16.12
CA LEU A 619 11.29 -21.13 17.11
C LEU A 619 11.82 -20.17 18.17
N PHE A 620 12.45 -19.09 17.76
CA PHE A 620 13.04 -18.07 18.62
C PHE A 620 12.82 -16.69 18.01
N HIS A 621 12.75 -15.64 18.84
CA HIS A 621 12.61 -14.28 18.33
C HIS A 621 13.09 -13.21 19.32
N THR A 622 13.45 -12.04 18.80
CA THR A 622 13.60 -10.79 19.56
C THR A 622 12.27 -10.02 19.60
N LYS A 623 12.17 -8.97 20.40
CA LYS A 623 11.14 -7.94 20.18
C LYS A 623 11.43 -7.18 18.88
N LEU A 624 10.49 -6.32 18.48
CA LEU A 624 10.75 -5.30 17.47
C LEU A 624 11.65 -4.22 18.09
N LEU A 625 12.85 -4.01 17.52
CA LEU A 625 13.82 -3.03 17.99
C LEU A 625 13.69 -1.74 17.19
N ALA A 626 13.67 -0.61 17.89
CA ALA A 626 13.86 0.69 17.27
C ALA A 626 15.32 0.87 16.80
N PRO A 627 15.63 1.89 15.97
CA PRO A 627 17.00 2.26 15.65
C PRO A 627 17.89 2.34 16.89
N ASP A 628 19.13 1.87 16.79
CA ASP A 628 20.15 1.82 17.83
C ASP A 628 19.83 0.96 19.06
N GLU A 629 18.70 0.26 19.08
CA GLU A 629 18.39 -0.69 20.16
C GLU A 629 19.13 -2.02 19.96
N ILE A 630 19.46 -2.66 21.09
CA ILE A 630 20.11 -3.98 21.15
C ILE A 630 19.32 -4.90 22.07
N GLU A 631 19.14 -6.14 21.65
CA GLU A 631 18.58 -7.19 22.49
C GLU A 631 19.42 -8.46 22.41
N SER A 632 19.53 -9.20 23.52
CA SER A 632 20.12 -10.54 23.55
C SER A 632 19.07 -11.56 23.92
N ILE A 633 18.98 -12.65 23.15
CA ILE A 633 18.17 -13.83 23.49
C ILE A 633 19.02 -15.07 23.63
N TYR A 634 18.56 -16.03 24.45
CA TYR A 634 19.25 -17.27 24.77
C TYR A 634 18.39 -18.47 24.40
N PHE A 635 18.95 -19.42 23.67
CA PHE A 635 18.23 -20.64 23.28
C PHE A 635 19.18 -21.80 23.02
N PHE A 636 18.66 -23.03 23.08
CA PHE A 636 19.36 -24.19 22.54
C PHE A 636 19.15 -24.26 21.03
N ALA A 637 20.23 -24.48 20.27
CA ALA A 637 20.12 -24.74 18.84
C ALA A 637 19.22 -25.96 18.60
N PRO A 638 18.48 -26.02 17.50
CA PRO A 638 17.64 -27.16 17.16
C PRO A 638 18.44 -28.50 17.20
N THR A 639 17.78 -29.57 17.64
CA THR A 639 18.40 -30.89 17.75
C THR A 639 18.49 -31.65 16.43
N THR A 640 17.81 -31.19 15.39
CA THR A 640 17.86 -31.74 14.04
C THR A 640 18.78 -30.89 13.16
N PRO A 641 19.81 -31.51 12.52
CA PRO A 641 20.63 -30.77 11.54
C PRO A 641 19.77 -30.25 10.38
N GLY A 642 20.09 -29.06 9.91
CA GLY A 642 19.33 -28.45 8.80
C GLY A 642 19.57 -26.95 8.66
N GLU A 643 18.86 -26.34 7.70
CA GLU A 643 18.87 -24.90 7.47
C GLU A 643 17.60 -24.27 8.06
N TYR A 644 17.79 -23.44 9.06
CA TYR A 644 16.75 -22.70 9.76
C TYR A 644 16.79 -21.25 9.35
N PRO A 645 15.82 -20.78 8.55
CA PRO A 645 15.80 -19.38 8.19
C PRO A 645 15.62 -18.47 9.41
N PHE A 646 16.27 -17.31 9.41
CA PHE A 646 15.89 -16.19 10.25
C PHE A 646 15.49 -15.01 9.39
N ILE A 647 14.39 -14.35 9.77
CA ILE A 647 13.76 -13.28 9.02
C ILE A 647 13.50 -12.09 9.93
N CYS A 648 13.40 -10.89 9.36
CA CYS A 648 12.67 -9.81 10.00
C CYS A 648 11.18 -9.94 9.66
N SER A 649 10.33 -10.17 10.64
CA SER A 649 8.89 -10.33 10.43
C SER A 649 8.12 -9.01 10.42
N TYR A 650 8.81 -7.87 10.58
CA TYR A 650 8.18 -6.58 10.35
C TYR A 650 7.60 -6.54 8.93
N PRO A 651 6.36 -6.07 8.76
CA PRO A 651 5.67 -6.11 7.48
C PRO A 651 6.47 -5.52 6.32
N GLY A 652 6.54 -6.24 5.20
CA GLY A 652 7.35 -5.89 4.04
C GLY A 652 8.81 -6.36 4.11
N HIS A 653 9.35 -6.63 5.30
CA HIS A 653 10.75 -7.03 5.46
C HIS A 653 11.00 -8.52 5.23
N ALA A 654 10.02 -9.37 5.57
CA ALA A 654 10.18 -10.83 5.57
C ALA A 654 10.57 -11.44 4.21
N SER A 655 10.34 -10.75 3.11
CA SER A 655 10.75 -11.20 1.76
C SER A 655 12.22 -10.89 1.45
N VAL A 656 12.83 -9.91 2.11
CA VAL A 656 14.17 -9.38 1.77
C VAL A 656 15.17 -9.46 2.92
N VAL A 657 14.75 -9.23 4.17
CA VAL A 657 15.63 -9.25 5.35
C VAL A 657 15.67 -10.68 5.90
N ARG A 658 16.57 -11.49 5.36
CA ARG A 658 16.68 -12.94 5.63
C ARG A 658 18.10 -13.40 5.78
N GLY A 659 18.26 -14.49 6.53
CA GLY A 659 19.50 -15.24 6.62
C GLY A 659 19.22 -16.70 7.03
N ILE A 660 20.27 -17.48 7.18
CA ILE A 660 20.23 -18.90 7.49
C ILE A 660 21.07 -19.22 8.75
N LEU A 661 20.44 -19.83 9.72
CA LEU A 661 21.10 -20.51 10.81
C LEU A 661 21.24 -21.99 10.40
N LYS A 662 22.46 -22.40 10.01
CA LYS A 662 22.77 -23.79 9.66
C LYS A 662 23.11 -24.54 10.94
N VAL A 663 22.36 -25.58 11.22
CA VAL A 663 22.61 -26.49 12.34
C VAL A 663 23.34 -27.73 11.81
N VAL A 664 24.51 -28.01 12.34
CA VAL A 664 25.36 -29.15 11.96
C VAL A 664 25.49 -30.15 13.12
N LYS A 665 25.93 -31.38 12.80
CA LYS A 665 26.13 -32.44 13.82
C LYS A 665 27.28 -32.12 14.78
#